data_f18b548fca21c3deb323fc959d8ae226
#
_entry.id   f18b548fca21c3deb323fc959d8ae226
#
_cell.length_a   1.000
_cell.length_b   1.000
_cell.length_c   1.000
_cell.angle_alpha   90.00
_cell.angle_beta   90.00
_cell.angle_gamma   90.00
#
_symmetry.space_group_name_H-M   'P 1'
#
loop_
_entity.id
_entity.type
_entity.pdbx_description
1 polymer ?
#
loop_
_entity_poly.entity_id
_entity_poly.type
_entity_poly.pdbx_seq_one_letter_code
_entity_poly.pdbx_strand_id
1 'polypeptide(L)'
;MKCLIICLTCASALLFSCHGPSGAGETNAAPDPIDFSSMDTSVKAQTNFFLYVNGDWLKNTVIPASQSSWGSFSTLQDSSTNRMHRILDSIVNAPQAPKGSIAQQTGDLFYSAMDSAGIEKKGYNPVKPELDSIEKIKNNDELMNEVASEYAVNHPSFFSFYVSADDRNSMVYAAHFDQGGLGLPSRDYYFKNDSATKKIRDGYKAYVSKIFTLTGDQPAAADKKANSVLELETALAKVSKSPVDLRDPIANYHKETVASLNKTLPGFKNFINKLGVSSDTVLMGQPEFYKGLYMLLHKTPLQTLKNYLRFHVLDHDADYLSHDFVNAKFDFTKLLNGQAQMKERWKRMTSLVDQQLGDALGQFYIQKYFPPETKQRINELVYNIISTYGERLQQNDWMSDSTKQKALVKLHAIVKKIGYPAKWKDYSSINIVRDDIIANIKATSNLRYKRDINNIGKPVDRSEWFMTPPTINAYYEPTANNINFPAGILQPPFYFVSGDDAVNYGAIGMVIGHEITHGFDDQGRQYDADGNLKEWWSSEDAKRFKRRAQKIIDQYDGYIAIDTLHLNGELTEGENIADNGGLAIAYAAFKKTAQGKGNEKINGFTPDQRFFLSAAQIWKIKVREERLRMLTLTNPHSAPMWRVNGPASNLPAFYEAFNVQPTDSMYRPDSLQVKIW
;
A
#
# COMPACT_ATOMS: atom_id res chain seq x y z
N MET A 1 54.94 -55.70 -16.69
CA MET A 1 55.06 -56.64 -17.87
C MET A 1 54.08 -56.22 -18.94
N LYS A 2 54.65 -55.94 -20.14
CA LYS A 2 54.07 -55.86 -21.51
C LYS A 2 52.96 -54.77 -21.68
N CYS A 3 53.23 -53.60 -22.31
CA CYS A 3 53.52 -53.34 -23.74
C CYS A 3 52.36 -53.77 -24.63
N LEU A 4 51.74 -52.91 -25.46
CA LEU A 4 52.23 -52.42 -26.77
C LEU A 4 51.07 -51.64 -27.43
N ILE A 5 51.25 -50.38 -27.87
CA ILE A 5 51.60 -49.89 -29.22
C ILE A 5 50.41 -49.70 -30.19
N ILE A 6 50.12 -48.45 -30.50
CA ILE A 6 50.07 -47.69 -31.77
C ILE A 6 49.21 -48.22 -32.93
N CYS A 7 48.35 -47.39 -33.49
CA CYS A 7 48.37 -46.98 -34.89
C CYS A 7 47.69 -45.67 -35.20
N LEU A 8 48.50 -44.75 -35.75
CA LEU A 8 48.09 -43.55 -36.52
C LEU A 8 47.54 -43.98 -37.87
N THR A 9 46.50 -43.35 -38.35
CA THR A 9 46.29 -43.16 -39.79
C THR A 9 45.74 -41.71 -40.03
N CYS A 10 46.53 -40.96 -40.76
CA CYS A 10 46.18 -39.70 -41.43
C CYS A 10 45.18 -40.00 -42.57
N ALA A 11 44.22 -39.14 -42.74
CA ALA A 11 43.51 -38.94 -44.00
C ALA A 11 43.11 -37.49 -44.19
N SER A 12 43.44 -37.02 -45.32
CA SER A 12 43.64 -35.70 -45.87
C SER A 12 42.39 -34.84 -45.96
N ALA A 13 42.61 -33.54 -45.89
CA ALA A 13 41.69 -32.48 -46.14
C ALA A 13 41.11 -32.47 -47.56
N LEU A 14 39.83 -32.17 -47.65
CA LEU A 14 39.21 -31.59 -48.85
C LEU A 14 38.43 -30.34 -48.43
N LEU A 15 38.99 -29.19 -48.77
CA LEU A 15 38.34 -27.88 -48.68
C LEU A 15 37.24 -27.80 -49.74
N PHE A 16 35.97 -27.75 -49.35
CA PHE A 16 34.91 -27.19 -50.16
C PHE A 16 34.49 -25.87 -49.56
N SER A 17 34.91 -24.79 -50.23
CA SER A 17 34.41 -23.45 -50.02
C SER A 17 33.00 -23.33 -50.61
N CYS A 18 31.98 -23.32 -49.75
CA CYS A 18 30.64 -22.86 -50.15
C CYS A 18 30.47 -21.46 -49.55
N HIS A 19 30.51 -20.46 -50.43
CA HIS A 19 29.96 -19.14 -50.12
C HIS A 19 28.42 -19.31 -49.98
N GLY A 20 27.91 -19.33 -48.73
CA GLY A 20 26.52 -19.09 -48.40
C GLY A 20 26.27 -17.60 -48.17
N PRO A 21 25.06 -17.09 -48.43
CA PRO A 21 24.78 -15.68 -48.32
C PRO A 21 24.96 -15.20 -46.88
N SER A 22 25.63 -14.06 -46.73
CA SER A 22 25.79 -13.32 -45.48
C SER A 22 24.43 -13.13 -44.80
N GLY A 23 24.14 -13.95 -43.80
CA GLY A 23 23.06 -13.73 -42.86
C GLY A 23 23.33 -12.42 -42.14
N ALA A 24 22.44 -11.49 -42.29
CA ALA A 24 22.37 -10.31 -41.45
C ALA A 24 22.42 -10.78 -39.99
N GLY A 25 23.43 -10.30 -39.25
CA GLY A 25 23.51 -10.57 -37.83
C GLY A 25 22.23 -10.12 -37.16
N GLU A 26 21.48 -11.07 -36.60
CA GLU A 26 20.47 -10.77 -35.61
C GLU A 26 21.20 -10.06 -34.46
N THR A 27 21.11 -8.74 -34.43
CA THR A 27 21.43 -8.00 -33.24
C THR A 27 20.44 -8.49 -32.19
N ASN A 28 20.90 -9.19 -31.16
CA ASN A 28 20.17 -9.47 -29.93
C ASN A 28 19.89 -8.12 -29.21
N ALA A 29 19.08 -7.27 -29.83
CA ALA A 29 18.55 -6.10 -29.17
C ALA A 29 17.69 -6.55 -27.99
N ALA A 30 17.91 -5.98 -26.83
CA ALA A 30 17.04 -6.22 -25.69
C ALA A 30 15.58 -5.97 -26.12
N PRO A 31 14.63 -6.80 -25.66
CA PRO A 31 13.21 -6.63 -26.03
C PRO A 31 12.73 -5.23 -25.66
N ASP A 32 11.86 -4.64 -26.50
CA ASP A 32 11.30 -3.31 -26.23
C ASP A 32 10.60 -3.33 -24.86
N PRO A 33 10.84 -2.33 -24.01
CA PRO A 33 10.17 -2.20 -22.72
C PRO A 33 8.64 -2.14 -22.81
N ILE A 34 8.08 -1.65 -23.94
CA ILE A 34 6.63 -1.63 -24.19
C ILE A 34 6.20 -3.02 -24.71
N ASP A 35 5.27 -3.62 -24.00
CA ASP A 35 4.65 -4.88 -24.39
C ASP A 35 3.55 -4.65 -25.43
N PHE A 36 3.92 -4.63 -26.71
CA PHE A 36 2.98 -4.45 -27.82
C PHE A 36 1.97 -5.60 -27.95
N SER A 37 2.27 -6.79 -27.45
CA SER A 37 1.36 -7.93 -27.47
C SER A 37 0.14 -7.75 -26.56
N SER A 38 0.22 -6.82 -25.63
CA SER A 38 -0.88 -6.44 -24.74
C SER A 38 -1.96 -5.61 -25.42
N MET A 39 -1.65 -4.98 -26.57
CA MET A 39 -2.49 -3.98 -27.22
C MET A 39 -3.64 -4.61 -27.99
N ASP A 40 -4.83 -4.04 -27.81
CA ASP A 40 -6.03 -4.37 -28.62
C ASP A 40 -6.25 -3.29 -29.68
N THR A 41 -5.73 -3.53 -30.87
CA THR A 41 -5.85 -2.57 -31.98
C THR A 41 -7.24 -2.52 -32.60
N SER A 42 -8.17 -3.38 -32.20
CA SER A 42 -9.60 -3.29 -32.57
C SER A 42 -10.33 -2.17 -31.82
N VAL A 43 -9.80 -1.76 -30.66
CA VAL A 43 -10.25 -0.61 -29.87
C VAL A 43 -9.47 0.63 -30.32
N LYS A 44 -10.15 1.74 -30.60
CA LYS A 44 -9.46 2.99 -30.91
C LYS A 44 -8.93 3.66 -29.64
N ALA A 45 -7.70 4.19 -29.70
CA ALA A 45 -7.11 4.95 -28.58
C ALA A 45 -8.00 6.12 -28.13
N GLN A 46 -8.69 6.75 -29.10
CA GLN A 46 -9.61 7.86 -28.88
C GLN A 46 -10.92 7.47 -28.21
N THR A 47 -11.26 6.17 -28.21
CA THR A 47 -12.49 5.66 -27.57
C THR A 47 -12.23 5.19 -26.14
N ASN A 48 -11.17 4.39 -25.95
CA ASN A 48 -10.76 3.88 -24.63
C ASN A 48 -9.27 3.54 -24.65
N PHE A 49 -8.46 4.44 -24.13
CA PHE A 49 -7.00 4.31 -24.21
C PHE A 49 -6.49 3.14 -23.38
N PHE A 50 -7.07 2.90 -22.20
CA PHE A 50 -6.68 1.76 -21.37
C PHE A 50 -6.89 0.42 -22.10
N LEU A 51 -8.04 0.25 -22.75
CA LEU A 51 -8.31 -0.98 -23.51
C LEU A 51 -7.47 -1.06 -24.78
N TYR A 52 -7.23 0.06 -25.48
CA TYR A 52 -6.30 0.08 -26.62
C TYR A 52 -4.93 -0.46 -26.26
N VAL A 53 -4.40 -0.06 -25.08
CA VAL A 53 -3.03 -0.43 -24.66
C VAL A 53 -2.98 -1.82 -24.02
N ASN A 54 -4.03 -2.23 -23.30
CA ASN A 54 -4.00 -3.42 -22.44
C ASN A 54 -5.08 -4.47 -22.78
N GLY A 55 -5.90 -4.22 -23.82
CA GLY A 55 -7.13 -5.00 -24.06
C GLY A 55 -6.90 -6.46 -24.39
N ASP A 56 -5.92 -6.79 -25.24
CA ASP A 56 -5.64 -8.18 -25.59
C ASP A 56 -5.04 -8.94 -24.40
N TRP A 57 -4.20 -8.28 -23.62
CA TRP A 57 -3.72 -8.88 -22.35
C TRP A 57 -4.90 -9.15 -21.40
N LEU A 58 -5.83 -8.20 -21.24
CA LEU A 58 -7.01 -8.36 -20.37
C LEU A 58 -7.90 -9.52 -20.83
N LYS A 59 -8.10 -9.69 -22.14
CA LYS A 59 -8.90 -10.79 -22.71
C LYS A 59 -8.25 -12.15 -22.43
N ASN A 60 -6.95 -12.26 -22.67
CA ASN A 60 -6.21 -13.51 -22.67
C ASN A 60 -5.66 -13.90 -21.29
N THR A 61 -5.61 -12.97 -20.33
CA THR A 61 -5.05 -13.24 -19.01
C THR A 61 -6.09 -13.84 -18.08
N VAL A 62 -5.70 -14.94 -17.44
CA VAL A 62 -6.43 -15.55 -16.32
C VAL A 62 -5.79 -15.10 -15.02
N ILE A 63 -6.58 -14.57 -14.08
CA ILE A 63 -6.10 -14.27 -12.74
C ILE A 63 -5.75 -15.59 -12.04
N PRO A 64 -4.51 -15.80 -11.57
CA PRO A 64 -4.17 -17.02 -10.84
C PRO A 64 -5.15 -17.27 -9.69
N ALA A 65 -5.48 -18.53 -9.42
CA ALA A 65 -6.48 -18.89 -8.41
C ALA A 65 -6.14 -18.35 -7.01
N SER A 66 -4.84 -18.23 -6.72
CA SER A 66 -4.32 -17.70 -5.45
C SER A 66 -4.19 -16.17 -5.41
N GLN A 67 -4.70 -15.46 -6.41
CA GLN A 67 -4.65 -14.01 -6.48
C GLN A 67 -6.07 -13.40 -6.63
N SER A 68 -6.27 -12.23 -6.05
CA SER A 68 -7.50 -11.43 -6.22
C SER A 68 -7.39 -10.41 -7.37
N SER A 69 -6.18 -10.16 -7.85
CA SER A 69 -5.87 -9.36 -9.02
C SER A 69 -4.55 -9.82 -9.65
N TRP A 70 -4.38 -9.53 -10.94
CA TRP A 70 -3.15 -9.85 -11.65
C TRP A 70 -2.81 -8.74 -12.63
N GLY A 71 -1.53 -8.35 -12.73
CA GLY A 71 -1.07 -7.26 -13.59
C GLY A 71 0.30 -6.74 -13.17
N SER A 72 0.68 -5.55 -13.63
CA SER A 72 2.03 -4.98 -13.47
C SER A 72 2.53 -4.99 -12.01
N PHE A 73 1.73 -4.46 -11.08
CA PHE A 73 2.06 -4.48 -9.65
C PHE A 73 2.12 -5.90 -9.07
N SER A 74 1.12 -6.73 -9.36
CA SER A 74 1.03 -8.09 -8.80
C SER A 74 2.16 -8.99 -9.31
N THR A 75 2.54 -8.86 -10.57
CA THR A 75 3.63 -9.63 -11.18
C THR A 75 4.97 -9.24 -10.56
N LEU A 76 5.20 -7.94 -10.38
CA LEU A 76 6.42 -7.46 -9.74
C LEU A 76 6.45 -7.85 -8.25
N GLN A 77 5.32 -7.78 -7.54
CA GLN A 77 5.20 -8.25 -6.15
C GLN A 77 5.52 -9.75 -6.03
N ASP A 78 5.01 -10.58 -6.95
CA ASP A 78 5.32 -12.02 -6.95
C ASP A 78 6.81 -12.25 -7.21
N SER A 79 7.42 -11.51 -8.14
CA SER A 79 8.87 -11.54 -8.39
C SER A 79 9.68 -11.13 -7.16
N SER A 80 9.28 -10.04 -6.47
CA SER A 80 9.93 -9.57 -5.23
C SER A 80 9.82 -10.62 -4.12
N THR A 81 8.63 -11.23 -3.95
CA THR A 81 8.41 -12.32 -2.99
C THR A 81 9.30 -13.53 -3.28
N ASN A 82 9.42 -13.93 -4.56
CA ASN A 82 10.32 -15.02 -4.98
C ASN A 82 11.81 -14.71 -4.71
N ARG A 83 12.21 -13.43 -4.85
CA ARG A 83 13.58 -13.00 -4.55
C ARG A 83 13.87 -13.05 -3.05
N MET A 84 12.94 -12.53 -2.23
CA MET A 84 13.03 -12.62 -0.76
C MET A 84 13.08 -14.07 -0.29
N HIS A 85 12.22 -14.93 -0.85
CA HIS A 85 12.21 -16.36 -0.52
C HIS A 85 13.56 -17.02 -0.80
N ARG A 86 14.18 -16.76 -1.97
CA ARG A 86 15.52 -17.27 -2.28
C ARG A 86 16.61 -16.80 -1.30
N ILE A 87 16.48 -15.58 -0.78
CA ILE A 87 17.37 -15.08 0.29
C ILE A 87 17.14 -15.88 1.56
N LEU A 88 15.90 -16.04 1.99
CA LEU A 88 15.54 -16.78 3.22
C LEU A 88 15.92 -18.26 3.14
N ASP A 89 15.67 -18.90 2.01
CA ASP A 89 16.14 -20.29 1.75
C ASP A 89 17.65 -20.42 1.87
N SER A 90 18.40 -19.48 1.28
CA SER A 90 19.86 -19.48 1.39
C SER A 90 20.33 -19.32 2.83
N ILE A 91 19.65 -18.48 3.62
CA ILE A 91 19.97 -18.27 5.05
C ILE A 91 19.65 -19.52 5.87
N VAL A 92 18.49 -20.13 5.68
CA VAL A 92 18.05 -21.30 6.47
C VAL A 92 18.89 -22.55 6.19
N ASN A 93 19.35 -22.71 4.93
CA ASN A 93 20.16 -23.86 4.52
C ASN A 93 21.68 -23.65 4.74
N ALA A 94 22.11 -22.45 5.12
CA ALA A 94 23.49 -22.17 5.49
C ALA A 94 23.81 -22.68 6.93
N PRO A 95 25.11 -22.83 7.30
CA PRO A 95 25.47 -23.05 8.69
C PRO A 95 24.84 -21.99 9.63
N GLN A 96 24.45 -22.41 10.82
CA GLN A 96 23.75 -21.53 11.76
C GLN A 96 24.53 -20.23 11.99
N ALA A 97 23.87 -19.11 11.69
CA ALA A 97 24.47 -17.79 11.88
C ALA A 97 24.58 -17.43 13.38
N PRO A 98 25.50 -16.54 13.74
CA PRO A 98 25.65 -16.09 15.13
C PRO A 98 24.34 -15.57 15.71
N LYS A 99 24.04 -15.93 16.97
CA LYS A 99 22.84 -15.48 17.68
C LYS A 99 22.76 -13.96 17.71
N GLY A 100 21.58 -13.42 17.42
CA GLY A 100 21.31 -11.98 17.36
C GLY A 100 21.72 -11.30 16.04
N SER A 101 22.35 -12.03 15.11
CA SER A 101 22.60 -11.50 13.76
C SER A 101 21.29 -11.42 12.97
N ILE A 102 21.23 -10.48 12.00
CA ILE A 102 20.05 -10.34 11.12
C ILE A 102 19.79 -11.63 10.32
N ALA A 103 20.82 -12.37 9.97
CA ALA A 103 20.68 -13.67 9.29
C ALA A 103 20.01 -14.70 10.19
N GLN A 104 20.46 -14.84 11.45
CA GLN A 104 19.82 -15.75 12.40
C GLN A 104 18.38 -15.36 12.66
N GLN A 105 18.10 -14.06 12.91
CA GLN A 105 16.74 -13.60 13.23
C GLN A 105 15.77 -13.81 12.08
N THR A 106 16.14 -13.42 10.84
CA THR A 106 15.27 -13.61 9.66
C THR A 106 15.10 -15.09 9.30
N GLY A 107 16.19 -15.87 9.40
CA GLY A 107 16.17 -17.30 9.11
C GLY A 107 15.33 -18.09 10.12
N ASP A 108 15.49 -17.83 11.41
CA ASP A 108 14.76 -18.54 12.46
C ASP A 108 13.28 -18.14 12.51
N LEU A 109 12.93 -16.87 12.22
CA LEU A 109 11.54 -16.46 12.04
C LEU A 109 10.91 -17.20 10.86
N PHE A 110 11.58 -17.24 9.70
CA PHE A 110 11.08 -17.96 8.53
C PHE A 110 10.95 -19.46 8.80
N TYR A 111 11.96 -20.08 9.43
CA TYR A 111 11.92 -21.48 9.79
C TYR A 111 10.73 -21.81 10.71
N SER A 112 10.54 -21.04 11.78
CA SER A 112 9.40 -21.22 12.71
C SER A 112 8.06 -21.05 12.01
N ALA A 113 7.99 -20.13 11.04
CA ALA A 113 6.80 -19.88 10.24
C ALA A 113 6.51 -21.01 9.22
N MET A 114 7.53 -21.74 8.77
CA MET A 114 7.39 -22.88 7.86
C MET A 114 7.14 -24.22 8.58
N ASP A 115 7.33 -24.30 9.90
CA ASP A 115 7.07 -25.53 10.70
C ASP A 115 5.56 -25.79 10.87
N SER A 116 4.91 -26.21 9.79
CA SER A 116 3.48 -26.51 9.80
C SER A 116 3.10 -27.63 10.78
N ALA A 117 3.98 -28.63 10.96
CA ALA A 117 3.72 -29.75 11.88
C ALA A 117 3.76 -29.30 13.35
N GLY A 118 4.74 -28.48 13.73
CA GLY A 118 4.81 -27.90 15.07
C GLY A 118 3.64 -26.98 15.38
N ILE A 119 3.26 -26.15 14.42
CA ILE A 119 2.11 -25.25 14.53
C ILE A 119 0.80 -26.04 14.68
N GLU A 120 0.59 -27.08 13.87
CA GLU A 120 -0.59 -27.94 13.94
C GLU A 120 -0.71 -28.60 15.32
N LYS A 121 0.41 -29.15 15.83
CA LYS A 121 0.46 -29.77 17.17
C LYS A 121 0.13 -28.79 18.30
N LYS A 122 0.53 -27.52 18.18
CA LYS A 122 0.28 -26.48 19.19
C LYS A 122 -1.18 -25.98 19.13
N GLY A 123 -1.85 -26.06 17.95
CA GLY A 123 -3.20 -25.54 17.74
C GLY A 123 -3.29 -24.05 18.08
N TYR A 124 -4.24 -23.66 18.95
CA TYR A 124 -4.36 -22.28 19.45
C TYR A 124 -3.70 -22.07 20.84
N ASN A 125 -3.01 -23.09 21.40
CA ASN A 125 -2.38 -22.97 22.72
C ASN A 125 -1.42 -21.76 22.85
N PRO A 126 -0.69 -21.32 21.79
CA PRO A 126 0.21 -20.15 21.91
C PRO A 126 -0.50 -18.82 22.23
N VAL A 127 -1.82 -18.71 21.94
CA VAL A 127 -2.64 -17.52 22.26
C VAL A 127 -3.55 -17.76 23.47
N LYS A 128 -3.53 -18.96 24.06
CA LYS A 128 -4.34 -19.29 25.23
C LYS A 128 -4.10 -18.39 26.45
N PRO A 129 -2.87 -17.94 26.75
CA PRO A 129 -2.63 -17.02 27.86
C PRO A 129 -3.45 -15.73 27.78
N GLU A 130 -3.57 -15.12 26.57
CA GLU A 130 -4.39 -13.92 26.32
C GLU A 130 -5.87 -14.23 26.50
N LEU A 131 -6.33 -15.36 25.96
CA LEU A 131 -7.73 -15.79 26.12
C LEU A 131 -8.08 -16.04 27.60
N ASP A 132 -7.18 -16.65 28.36
CA ASP A 132 -7.35 -16.88 29.80
C ASP A 132 -7.31 -15.57 30.61
N SER A 133 -6.53 -14.58 30.17
CA SER A 133 -6.51 -13.24 30.76
C SER A 133 -7.85 -12.54 30.55
N ILE A 134 -8.35 -12.53 29.31
CA ILE A 134 -9.66 -11.95 28.95
C ILE A 134 -10.78 -12.60 29.78
N GLU A 135 -10.72 -13.91 30.01
CA GLU A 135 -11.76 -14.62 30.78
C GLU A 135 -11.81 -14.18 32.26
N LYS A 136 -10.70 -13.76 32.83
CA LYS A 136 -10.60 -13.31 34.22
C LYS A 136 -11.12 -11.89 34.46
N ILE A 137 -11.39 -11.11 33.42
CA ILE A 137 -11.88 -9.72 33.51
C ILE A 137 -13.24 -9.68 34.24
N LYS A 138 -13.37 -8.77 35.21
CA LYS A 138 -14.55 -8.65 36.07
C LYS A 138 -15.32 -7.34 35.89
N ASN A 139 -14.68 -6.32 35.29
CA ASN A 139 -15.25 -4.97 35.11
C ASN A 139 -14.59 -4.26 33.93
N ASN A 140 -15.10 -3.07 33.60
CA ASN A 140 -14.61 -2.30 32.45
C ASN A 140 -13.20 -1.74 32.65
N ASP A 141 -12.76 -1.47 33.88
CA ASP A 141 -11.39 -1.00 34.14
C ASP A 141 -10.38 -2.12 33.84
N GLU A 142 -10.67 -3.34 34.27
CA GLU A 142 -9.87 -4.52 33.94
C GLU A 142 -9.90 -4.81 32.44
N LEU A 143 -11.05 -4.62 31.77
CA LEU A 143 -11.18 -4.73 30.31
C LEU A 143 -10.24 -3.75 29.59
N MET A 144 -10.26 -2.48 29.97
CA MET A 144 -9.41 -1.47 29.35
C MET A 144 -7.92 -1.68 29.66
N ASN A 145 -7.59 -2.25 30.82
CA ASN A 145 -6.21 -2.65 31.14
C ASN A 145 -5.74 -3.80 30.22
N GLU A 146 -6.61 -4.76 29.92
CA GLU A 146 -6.31 -5.83 28.97
C GLU A 146 -6.13 -5.28 27.57
N VAL A 147 -7.06 -4.43 27.10
CA VAL A 147 -6.94 -3.72 25.80
C VAL A 147 -5.59 -3.00 25.68
N ALA A 148 -5.15 -2.31 26.72
CA ALA A 148 -3.85 -1.65 26.71
C ALA A 148 -2.67 -2.64 26.62
N SER A 149 -2.76 -3.80 27.25
CA SER A 149 -1.73 -4.84 27.19
C SER A 149 -1.65 -5.50 25.81
N GLU A 150 -2.78 -5.68 25.15
CA GLU A 150 -2.89 -6.29 23.82
C GLU A 150 -2.26 -5.42 22.72
N TYR A 151 -2.24 -4.09 22.87
CA TYR A 151 -1.52 -3.21 21.93
C TYR A 151 -0.02 -3.51 21.85
N ALA A 152 0.60 -3.92 22.96
CA ALA A 152 2.03 -4.24 22.99
C ALA A 152 2.40 -5.47 22.15
N VAL A 153 1.46 -6.34 21.87
CA VAL A 153 1.63 -7.54 21.05
C VAL A 153 0.89 -7.45 19.70
N ASN A 154 0.43 -6.24 19.35
CA ASN A 154 -0.24 -5.93 18.08
C ASN A 154 -1.61 -6.59 17.93
N HIS A 155 -2.39 -6.65 19.02
CA HIS A 155 -3.79 -7.05 18.99
C HIS A 155 -4.71 -5.83 19.24
N PRO A 156 -4.79 -4.85 18.31
CA PRO A 156 -5.70 -3.72 18.44
C PRO A 156 -7.15 -4.22 18.44
N SER A 157 -8.02 -3.57 19.21
CA SER A 157 -9.43 -3.95 19.29
C SER A 157 -10.36 -2.76 19.04
N PHE A 158 -10.95 -2.14 20.02
CA PHE A 158 -12.01 -1.14 19.87
C PHE A 158 -11.66 0.11 19.05
N PHE A 159 -10.38 0.47 18.90
CA PHE A 159 -9.92 1.68 18.22
C PHE A 159 -8.47 1.52 17.75
N SER A 160 -7.94 2.47 17.00
CA SER A 160 -6.53 2.51 16.61
C SER A 160 -5.75 3.40 17.56
N PHE A 161 -4.56 2.94 17.95
CA PHE A 161 -3.56 3.70 18.71
C PHE A 161 -2.20 3.55 18.03
N TYR A 162 -1.52 4.66 17.79
CA TYR A 162 -0.19 4.69 17.18
C TYR A 162 0.58 5.95 17.58
N VAL A 163 1.88 5.96 17.32
CA VAL A 163 2.75 7.12 17.56
C VAL A 163 3.28 7.62 16.22
N SER A 164 3.06 8.89 15.95
CA SER A 164 3.50 9.57 14.75
C SER A 164 3.82 11.03 15.06
N ALA A 165 4.29 11.80 14.07
CA ALA A 165 4.47 13.23 14.23
C ALA A 165 3.13 13.90 14.60
N ASP A 166 3.17 14.95 15.42
CA ASP A 166 2.01 15.82 15.63
C ASP A 166 1.79 16.65 14.37
N ASP A 167 0.61 16.53 13.75
CA ASP A 167 0.32 17.21 12.48
C ASP A 167 0.54 18.72 12.52
N ARG A 168 0.32 19.40 13.66
CA ARG A 168 0.57 20.84 13.80
C ARG A 168 1.94 21.19 14.38
N ASN A 169 2.70 20.18 14.79
CA ASN A 169 4.09 20.33 15.24
C ASN A 169 4.90 19.12 14.76
N SER A 170 5.12 19.05 13.48
CA SER A 170 5.73 17.90 12.78
C SER A 170 7.13 17.50 13.28
N MET A 171 7.72 18.30 14.16
CA MET A 171 9.02 18.05 14.75
C MET A 171 8.98 17.14 15.98
N VAL A 172 7.79 16.82 16.52
CA VAL A 172 7.63 16.08 17.77
C VAL A 172 6.67 14.92 17.58
N TYR A 173 7.05 13.74 18.08
CA TYR A 173 6.15 12.58 18.10
C TYR A 173 5.03 12.76 19.13
N ALA A 174 3.82 12.41 18.73
CA ALA A 174 2.62 12.42 19.56
C ALA A 174 1.93 11.04 19.58
N ALA A 175 1.11 10.81 20.60
CA ALA A 175 0.21 9.68 20.69
C ALA A 175 -1.10 9.99 19.96
N HIS A 176 -1.46 9.19 18.98
CA HIS A 176 -2.66 9.32 18.16
C HIS A 176 -3.68 8.26 18.52
N PHE A 177 -4.94 8.67 18.56
CA PHE A 177 -6.10 7.83 18.83
C PHE A 177 -7.15 8.04 17.76
N ASP A 178 -7.38 7.04 16.92
CA ASP A 178 -8.37 7.07 15.85
C ASP A 178 -9.43 5.98 16.03
N GLN A 179 -10.59 6.18 15.39
CA GLN A 179 -11.64 5.17 15.37
C GLN A 179 -11.12 3.83 14.79
N GLY A 180 -11.73 2.72 15.22
CA GLY A 180 -11.36 1.37 14.77
C GLY A 180 -12.33 0.32 15.27
N GLY A 181 -11.86 -0.93 15.39
CA GLY A 181 -12.59 -2.01 16.05
C GLY A 181 -13.69 -2.67 15.22
N LEU A 182 -13.71 -2.46 13.91
CA LEU A 182 -14.63 -3.15 12.99
C LEU A 182 -13.93 -4.32 12.32
N GLY A 183 -14.55 -5.48 12.29
CA GLY A 183 -14.03 -6.65 11.58
C GLY A 183 -14.36 -6.66 10.08
N LEU A 184 -15.36 -5.87 9.63
CA LEU A 184 -15.67 -5.65 8.22
C LEU A 184 -14.95 -4.43 7.66
N PRO A 185 -14.73 -4.33 6.32
CA PRO A 185 -13.85 -3.33 5.72
C PRO A 185 -14.22 -1.86 5.97
N SER A 186 -15.50 -1.54 6.20
CA SER A 186 -15.96 -0.21 6.58
C SER A 186 -17.29 -0.28 7.31
N ARG A 187 -17.68 0.84 7.95
CA ARG A 187 -18.97 0.97 8.63
C ARG A 187 -20.17 0.62 7.74
N ASP A 188 -20.08 0.89 6.45
CA ASP A 188 -21.16 0.69 5.50
C ASP A 188 -21.57 -0.77 5.34
N TYR A 189 -20.66 -1.70 5.52
CA TYR A 189 -20.94 -3.14 5.49
C TYR A 189 -21.93 -3.61 6.57
N TYR A 190 -22.07 -2.85 7.66
CA TYR A 190 -23.01 -3.15 8.74
C TYR A 190 -24.43 -2.66 8.44
N PHE A 191 -24.62 -1.71 7.50
CA PHE A 191 -25.92 -1.05 7.28
C PHE A 191 -26.50 -1.31 5.90
N LYS A 192 -25.68 -1.44 4.86
CA LYS A 192 -26.17 -1.68 3.49
C LYS A 192 -26.89 -3.03 3.38
N ASN A 193 -28.02 -3.04 2.67
CA ASN A 193 -28.90 -4.20 2.55
C ASN A 193 -28.94 -4.79 1.13
N ASP A 194 -28.04 -4.37 0.24
CA ASP A 194 -27.86 -5.05 -1.04
C ASP A 194 -27.37 -6.51 -0.84
N SER A 195 -27.64 -7.37 -1.80
CA SER A 195 -27.39 -8.80 -1.69
C SER A 195 -25.91 -9.14 -1.47
N ALA A 196 -24.99 -8.38 -2.08
CA ALA A 196 -23.54 -8.60 -1.98
C ALA A 196 -23.05 -8.26 -0.55
N THR A 197 -23.44 -7.09 -0.03
CA THR A 197 -23.06 -6.66 1.33
C THR A 197 -23.68 -7.59 2.38
N LYS A 198 -24.94 -8.00 2.21
CA LYS A 198 -25.58 -8.97 3.11
C LYS A 198 -24.85 -10.30 3.13
N LYS A 199 -24.48 -10.85 1.96
CA LYS A 199 -23.71 -12.10 1.85
C LYS A 199 -22.37 -12.01 2.60
N ILE A 200 -21.67 -10.89 2.51
CA ILE A 200 -20.40 -10.65 3.21
C ILE A 200 -20.63 -10.61 4.72
N ARG A 201 -21.66 -9.90 5.20
CA ARG A 201 -22.01 -9.80 6.63
C ARG A 201 -22.41 -11.15 7.21
N ASP A 202 -23.21 -11.94 6.49
CA ASP A 202 -23.59 -13.29 6.90
C ASP A 202 -22.36 -14.22 6.93
N GLY A 203 -21.46 -14.12 5.95
CA GLY A 203 -20.20 -14.85 5.91
C GLY A 203 -19.25 -14.47 7.06
N TYR A 204 -19.20 -13.19 7.41
CA TYR A 204 -18.44 -12.73 8.57
C TYR A 204 -18.96 -13.34 9.87
N LYS A 205 -20.27 -13.29 10.09
CA LYS A 205 -20.90 -13.94 11.25
C LYS A 205 -20.58 -15.44 11.31
N ALA A 206 -20.66 -16.15 10.18
CA ALA A 206 -20.30 -17.57 10.11
C ALA A 206 -18.82 -17.81 10.44
N TYR A 207 -17.93 -16.92 9.99
CA TYR A 207 -16.52 -16.97 10.34
C TYR A 207 -16.28 -16.77 11.84
N VAL A 208 -16.91 -15.77 12.47
CA VAL A 208 -16.82 -15.54 13.93
C VAL A 208 -17.30 -16.77 14.70
N SER A 209 -18.44 -17.37 14.30
CA SER A 209 -18.96 -18.59 14.90
C SER A 209 -17.98 -19.77 14.76
N LYS A 210 -17.37 -19.92 13.57
CA LYS A 210 -16.36 -20.96 13.33
C LYS A 210 -15.15 -20.82 14.24
N ILE A 211 -14.63 -19.60 14.44
CA ILE A 211 -13.50 -19.33 15.34
C ILE A 211 -13.84 -19.76 16.78
N PHE A 212 -15.03 -19.45 17.29
CA PHE A 212 -15.45 -19.90 18.62
C PHE A 212 -15.60 -21.42 18.71
N THR A 213 -16.12 -22.05 17.65
CA THR A 213 -16.23 -23.54 17.60
C THR A 213 -14.84 -24.18 17.66
N LEU A 214 -13.84 -23.61 16.99
CA LEU A 214 -12.45 -24.11 17.00
C LEU A 214 -11.78 -23.97 18.37
N THR A 215 -12.30 -23.12 19.26
CA THR A 215 -11.84 -23.01 20.65
C THR A 215 -12.66 -23.81 21.64
N GLY A 216 -13.56 -24.71 21.15
CA GLY A 216 -14.26 -25.68 21.96
C GLY A 216 -15.73 -25.34 22.29
N ASP A 217 -16.26 -24.23 21.78
CA ASP A 217 -17.67 -23.90 21.96
C ASP A 217 -18.59 -24.86 21.15
N GLN A 218 -19.71 -25.25 21.72
CA GLN A 218 -20.76 -25.95 20.97
C GLN A 218 -21.37 -24.98 19.91
N PRO A 219 -21.80 -25.49 18.74
CA PRO A 219 -22.27 -24.64 17.64
C PRO A 219 -23.32 -23.59 18.04
N ALA A 220 -24.33 -23.95 18.82
CA ALA A 220 -25.35 -22.99 19.27
C ALA A 220 -24.79 -21.88 20.18
N ALA A 221 -23.81 -22.19 21.01
CA ALA A 221 -23.12 -21.21 21.86
C ALA A 221 -22.21 -20.28 21.02
N ALA A 222 -21.48 -20.87 20.08
CA ALA A 222 -20.64 -20.12 19.13
C ALA A 222 -21.47 -19.14 18.29
N ASP A 223 -22.60 -19.55 17.76
CA ASP A 223 -23.54 -18.70 17.01
C ASP A 223 -24.09 -17.55 17.86
N LYS A 224 -24.41 -17.79 19.12
CA LYS A 224 -24.84 -16.74 20.05
C LYS A 224 -23.74 -15.73 20.31
N LYS A 225 -22.48 -16.18 20.49
CA LYS A 225 -21.31 -15.30 20.65
C LYS A 225 -21.08 -14.50 19.38
N ALA A 226 -21.14 -15.12 18.19
CA ALA A 226 -20.98 -14.43 16.92
C ALA A 226 -22.03 -13.34 16.70
N ASN A 227 -23.30 -13.60 17.05
CA ASN A 227 -24.34 -12.57 17.03
C ASN A 227 -23.97 -11.38 17.95
N SER A 228 -23.54 -11.67 19.19
CA SER A 228 -23.20 -10.61 20.14
C SER A 228 -22.00 -9.77 19.69
N VAL A 229 -21.01 -10.35 19.02
CA VAL A 229 -19.89 -9.63 18.40
C VAL A 229 -20.39 -8.72 17.26
N LEU A 230 -21.17 -9.26 16.32
CA LEU A 230 -21.72 -8.50 15.20
C LEU A 230 -22.62 -7.34 15.65
N GLU A 231 -23.45 -7.56 16.69
CA GLU A 231 -24.29 -6.50 17.28
C GLU A 231 -23.45 -5.38 17.89
N LEU A 232 -22.37 -5.71 18.62
CA LEU A 232 -21.46 -4.73 19.19
C LEU A 232 -20.74 -3.93 18.10
N GLU A 233 -20.19 -4.61 17.09
CA GLU A 233 -19.55 -3.94 15.97
C GLU A 233 -20.52 -3.07 15.14
N THR A 234 -21.78 -3.51 14.99
CA THR A 234 -22.83 -2.69 14.38
C THR A 234 -23.09 -1.43 15.18
N ALA A 235 -23.09 -1.52 16.51
CA ALA A 235 -23.23 -0.34 17.37
C ALA A 235 -21.99 0.57 17.30
N LEU A 236 -20.80 0.00 17.20
CA LEU A 236 -19.55 0.73 17.01
C LEU A 236 -19.51 1.42 15.64
N ALA A 237 -19.95 0.76 14.58
CA ALA A 237 -20.07 1.31 13.23
C ALA A 237 -21.02 2.53 13.17
N LYS A 238 -22.05 2.59 14.02
CA LYS A 238 -22.96 3.75 14.10
C LYS A 238 -22.26 5.02 14.57
N VAL A 239 -21.30 4.91 15.46
CA VAL A 239 -20.55 6.04 16.01
C VAL A 239 -19.26 6.35 15.24
N SER A 240 -18.92 5.51 14.24
CA SER A 240 -17.77 5.72 13.36
C SER A 240 -18.10 6.68 12.23
N LYS A 241 -17.14 7.49 11.80
CA LYS A 241 -17.20 8.33 10.60
C LYS A 241 -17.07 7.48 9.33
N SER A 242 -17.54 8.01 8.20
CA SER A 242 -17.35 7.39 6.88
C SER A 242 -15.90 7.51 6.39
N PRO A 243 -15.47 6.70 5.42
CA PRO A 243 -14.14 6.85 4.79
C PRO A 243 -13.90 8.26 4.19
N VAL A 244 -14.95 8.92 3.66
CA VAL A 244 -14.86 10.30 3.15
C VAL A 244 -14.61 11.28 4.28
N ASP A 245 -15.35 11.20 5.40
CA ASP A 245 -15.20 12.11 6.55
C ASP A 245 -13.81 12.00 7.21
N LEU A 246 -13.15 10.85 7.08
CA LEU A 246 -11.80 10.61 7.61
C LEU A 246 -10.71 11.30 6.77
N ARG A 247 -11.01 11.76 5.56
CA ARG A 247 -10.02 12.37 4.68
C ARG A 247 -9.58 13.78 5.08
N ASP A 248 -10.42 14.55 5.76
CA ASP A 248 -10.10 15.93 6.15
C ASP A 248 -9.16 15.97 7.36
N PRO A 249 -7.86 16.32 7.19
CA PRO A 249 -6.90 16.32 8.28
C PRO A 249 -7.19 17.39 9.33
N ILE A 250 -7.84 18.52 8.97
CA ILE A 250 -8.22 19.56 9.94
C ILE A 250 -9.39 19.08 10.79
N ALA A 251 -10.41 18.48 10.16
CA ALA A 251 -11.60 17.98 10.85
C ALA A 251 -11.31 16.74 11.71
N ASN A 252 -10.15 16.12 11.56
CA ASN A 252 -9.71 14.96 12.34
C ASN A 252 -8.51 15.28 13.26
N TYR A 253 -8.14 16.55 13.42
CA TYR A 253 -7.11 16.98 14.35
C TYR A 253 -7.69 17.58 15.63
N HIS A 254 -7.62 16.86 16.73
CA HIS A 254 -8.06 17.33 18.05
C HIS A 254 -6.98 17.01 19.09
N LYS A 255 -6.16 18.01 19.44
CA LYS A 255 -5.17 17.88 20.51
C LYS A 255 -5.84 18.17 21.84
N GLU A 256 -5.93 17.15 22.69
CA GLU A 256 -6.61 17.17 23.95
C GLU A 256 -5.67 16.90 25.11
N THR A 257 -5.94 17.49 26.28
CA THR A 257 -5.21 17.11 27.50
C THR A 257 -5.79 15.82 28.10
N VAL A 258 -4.96 14.95 28.61
CA VAL A 258 -5.36 13.74 29.34
C VAL A 258 -6.30 14.07 30.49
N ALA A 259 -6.08 15.24 31.17
CA ALA A 259 -6.94 15.71 32.25
C ALA A 259 -8.36 16.10 31.76
N SER A 260 -8.49 16.74 30.59
CA SER A 260 -9.78 17.04 29.94
C SER A 260 -10.50 15.76 29.56
N LEU A 261 -9.80 14.87 28.88
CA LEU A 261 -10.37 13.59 28.43
C LEU A 261 -10.83 12.72 29.60
N ASN A 262 -10.09 12.71 30.73
CA ASN A 262 -10.50 11.93 31.89
C ASN A 262 -11.78 12.46 32.58
N LYS A 263 -12.18 13.71 32.33
CA LYS A 263 -13.50 14.24 32.79
C LYS A 263 -14.64 13.75 31.92
N THR A 264 -14.41 13.64 30.60
CA THR A 264 -15.45 13.22 29.63
C THR A 264 -15.45 11.71 29.41
N LEU A 265 -14.33 11.05 29.64
CA LEU A 265 -14.09 9.61 29.51
C LEU A 265 -13.43 9.12 30.80
N PRO A 266 -14.19 8.98 31.93
CA PRO A 266 -13.63 8.50 33.19
C PRO A 266 -12.84 7.19 33.03
N GLY A 267 -11.66 7.11 33.64
CA GLY A 267 -10.74 5.98 33.47
C GLY A 267 -9.70 6.15 32.34
N PHE A 268 -9.85 7.14 31.45
CA PHE A 268 -8.92 7.36 30.34
C PHE A 268 -7.48 7.58 30.79
N LYS A 269 -7.27 8.30 31.90
CA LYS A 269 -5.92 8.51 32.47
C LYS A 269 -5.25 7.19 32.88
N ASN A 270 -6.01 6.29 33.51
CA ASN A 270 -5.48 4.97 33.91
C ASN A 270 -5.11 4.13 32.67
N PHE A 271 -5.95 4.17 31.65
CA PHE A 271 -5.70 3.51 30.36
C PHE A 271 -4.42 4.05 29.68
N ILE A 272 -4.24 5.37 29.58
CA ILE A 272 -3.05 6.02 29.02
C ILE A 272 -1.79 5.60 29.76
N ASN A 273 -1.84 5.58 31.10
CA ASN A 273 -0.71 5.13 31.93
C ASN A 273 -0.37 3.66 31.67
N LYS A 274 -1.39 2.81 31.48
CA LYS A 274 -1.21 1.38 31.17
C LYS A 274 -0.60 1.15 29.79
N LEU A 275 -0.95 2.00 28.80
CA LEU A 275 -0.26 2.03 27.51
C LEU A 275 1.21 2.49 27.60
N GLY A 276 1.63 3.07 28.71
CA GLY A 276 2.98 3.65 28.86
C GLY A 276 3.15 5.03 28.21
N VAL A 277 2.05 5.68 27.83
CA VAL A 277 2.08 7.04 27.28
C VAL A 277 2.35 8.03 28.39
N SER A 278 3.48 8.73 28.35
CA SER A 278 3.94 9.68 29.36
C SER A 278 3.55 11.14 29.07
N SER A 279 2.86 11.42 27.96
CA SER A 279 2.45 12.76 27.56
C SER A 279 1.18 13.22 28.30
N ASP A 280 1.13 14.51 28.64
CA ASP A 280 -0.09 15.15 29.17
C ASP A 280 -1.12 15.50 28.09
N THR A 281 -0.76 15.34 26.81
CA THR A 281 -1.62 15.58 25.65
C THR A 281 -1.59 14.43 24.68
N VAL A 282 -2.71 14.20 23.98
CA VAL A 282 -2.86 13.21 22.90
C VAL A 282 -3.61 13.83 21.74
N LEU A 283 -3.48 13.23 20.56
CA LEU A 283 -4.28 13.56 19.39
C LEU A 283 -5.43 12.56 19.28
N MET A 284 -6.65 13.08 19.29
CA MET A 284 -7.87 12.27 19.19
C MET A 284 -8.58 12.62 17.90
N GLY A 285 -8.48 11.78 16.88
CA GLY A 285 -9.00 12.09 15.55
C GLY A 285 -10.51 12.26 15.50
N GLN A 286 -11.26 11.43 16.25
CA GLN A 286 -12.73 11.45 16.23
C GLN A 286 -13.29 11.45 17.66
N PRO A 287 -13.36 12.60 18.34
CA PRO A 287 -13.84 12.69 19.73
C PRO A 287 -15.23 12.11 19.97
N GLU A 288 -16.15 12.27 19.00
CA GLU A 288 -17.52 11.74 19.12
C GLU A 288 -17.56 10.21 19.08
N PHE A 289 -16.66 9.59 18.32
CA PHE A 289 -16.48 8.13 18.36
C PHE A 289 -16.11 7.65 19.76
N TYR A 290 -15.19 8.32 20.44
CA TYR A 290 -14.75 7.93 21.79
C TYR A 290 -15.83 8.14 22.84
N LYS A 291 -16.65 9.18 22.73
CA LYS A 291 -17.84 9.35 23.58
C LYS A 291 -18.84 8.21 23.36
N GLY A 292 -19.07 7.86 22.07
CA GLY A 292 -19.93 6.74 21.70
C GLY A 292 -19.39 5.40 22.21
N LEU A 293 -18.08 5.14 22.02
CA LEU A 293 -17.42 3.94 22.53
C LEU A 293 -17.53 3.84 24.06
N TYR A 294 -17.27 4.94 24.80
CA TYR A 294 -17.41 4.96 26.25
C TYR A 294 -18.82 4.54 26.69
N MET A 295 -19.85 5.09 26.05
CA MET A 295 -21.23 4.71 26.34
C MET A 295 -21.52 3.23 26.01
N LEU A 296 -20.98 2.71 24.90
CA LEU A 296 -21.13 1.32 24.51
C LEU A 296 -20.47 0.37 25.52
N LEU A 297 -19.24 0.67 25.96
CA LEU A 297 -18.54 -0.12 26.97
C LEU A 297 -19.31 -0.25 28.29
N HIS A 298 -20.04 0.81 28.70
CA HIS A 298 -20.83 0.80 29.93
C HIS A 298 -22.21 0.15 29.78
N LYS A 299 -22.77 0.16 28.57
CA LYS A 299 -24.11 -0.38 28.30
C LYS A 299 -24.10 -1.85 27.87
N THR A 300 -23.00 -2.30 27.29
CA THR A 300 -22.87 -3.66 26.79
C THR A 300 -22.55 -4.64 27.90
N PRO A 301 -23.20 -5.81 27.95
CA PRO A 301 -22.84 -6.84 28.92
C PRO A 301 -21.37 -7.21 28.84
N LEU A 302 -20.70 -7.33 29.98
CA LEU A 302 -19.27 -7.63 30.05
C LEU A 302 -18.89 -8.91 29.28
N GLN A 303 -19.76 -9.91 29.28
CA GLN A 303 -19.51 -11.15 28.51
C GLN A 303 -19.46 -10.90 27.00
N THR A 304 -20.25 -9.98 26.47
CA THR A 304 -20.20 -9.58 25.04
C THR A 304 -18.87 -8.88 24.73
N LEU A 305 -18.39 -7.99 25.61
CA LEU A 305 -17.10 -7.33 25.46
C LEU A 305 -15.93 -8.33 25.48
N LYS A 306 -15.99 -9.33 26.37
CA LYS A 306 -15.02 -10.45 26.43
C LYS A 306 -15.07 -11.29 25.14
N ASN A 307 -16.25 -11.63 24.64
CA ASN A 307 -16.39 -12.38 23.39
C ASN A 307 -15.75 -11.60 22.21
N TYR A 308 -15.98 -10.28 22.15
CA TYR A 308 -15.38 -9.42 21.14
C TYR A 308 -13.85 -9.45 21.22
N LEU A 309 -13.25 -9.24 22.39
CA LEU A 309 -11.79 -9.29 22.56
C LEU A 309 -11.22 -10.67 22.19
N ARG A 310 -11.85 -11.76 22.68
CA ARG A 310 -11.42 -13.13 22.37
C ARG A 310 -11.44 -13.42 20.88
N PHE A 311 -12.48 -12.95 20.17
CA PHE A 311 -12.55 -13.09 18.72
C PHE A 311 -11.41 -12.32 18.02
N HIS A 312 -11.19 -11.06 18.39
CA HIS A 312 -10.15 -10.24 17.75
C HIS A 312 -8.74 -10.77 17.99
N VAL A 313 -8.39 -11.26 19.18
CA VAL A 313 -7.12 -11.93 19.45
C VAL A 313 -6.94 -13.14 18.52
N LEU A 314 -7.96 -13.99 18.42
CA LEU A 314 -7.92 -15.18 17.57
C LEU A 314 -7.86 -14.81 16.08
N ASP A 315 -8.60 -13.80 15.63
CA ASP A 315 -8.59 -13.34 14.26
C ASP A 315 -7.20 -12.79 13.85
N HIS A 316 -6.56 -12.00 14.72
CA HIS A 316 -5.22 -11.47 14.45
C HIS A 316 -4.21 -12.59 14.20
N ASP A 317 -4.23 -13.64 15.02
CA ASP A 317 -3.27 -14.72 14.94
C ASP A 317 -3.70 -15.89 14.05
N ALA A 318 -4.94 -15.91 13.53
CA ALA A 318 -5.51 -17.04 12.79
C ALA A 318 -4.64 -17.55 11.64
N ASP A 319 -3.93 -16.67 10.93
CA ASP A 319 -3.03 -17.02 9.83
C ASP A 319 -1.77 -17.81 10.26
N TYR A 320 -1.50 -17.85 11.57
CA TYR A 320 -0.31 -18.44 12.19
C TYR A 320 -0.62 -19.57 13.16
N LEU A 321 -1.90 -19.90 13.35
CA LEU A 321 -2.38 -21.02 14.13
C LEU A 321 -2.53 -22.29 13.29
N SER A 322 -3.23 -23.33 13.82
CA SER A 322 -3.47 -24.57 13.08
C SER A 322 -4.28 -24.36 11.80
N HIS A 323 -4.24 -25.35 10.93
CA HIS A 323 -4.82 -25.31 9.59
C HIS A 323 -6.31 -24.93 9.58
N ASP A 324 -7.07 -25.34 10.58
CA ASP A 324 -8.49 -25.02 10.69
C ASP A 324 -8.74 -23.52 10.88
N PHE A 325 -7.92 -22.82 11.67
CA PHE A 325 -8.00 -21.36 11.83
C PHE A 325 -7.64 -20.63 10.55
N VAL A 326 -6.53 -21.04 9.91
CA VAL A 326 -6.08 -20.49 8.62
C VAL A 326 -7.16 -20.63 7.56
N ASN A 327 -7.79 -21.81 7.47
CA ASN A 327 -8.86 -22.07 6.51
C ASN A 327 -10.11 -21.25 6.82
N ALA A 328 -10.53 -21.18 8.08
CA ALA A 328 -11.69 -20.39 8.47
C ALA A 328 -11.53 -18.92 8.07
N LYS A 329 -10.37 -18.33 8.32
CA LYS A 329 -10.07 -16.96 7.90
C LYS A 329 -10.02 -16.81 6.39
N PHE A 330 -9.42 -17.77 5.69
CA PHE A 330 -9.36 -17.74 4.22
C PHE A 330 -10.76 -17.87 3.59
N ASP A 331 -11.65 -18.71 4.14
CA ASP A 331 -13.00 -18.87 3.62
C ASP A 331 -13.82 -17.58 3.70
N PHE A 332 -13.62 -16.79 4.76
CA PHE A 332 -14.19 -15.45 4.83
C PHE A 332 -13.50 -14.49 3.84
N THR A 333 -12.16 -14.51 3.75
CA THR A 333 -11.39 -13.66 2.84
C THR A 333 -11.81 -13.83 1.38
N LYS A 334 -12.18 -15.06 0.96
CA LYS A 334 -12.71 -15.34 -0.39
C LYS A 334 -13.96 -14.54 -0.71
N LEU A 335 -14.83 -14.29 0.26
CA LEU A 335 -16.05 -13.51 0.07
C LEU A 335 -15.74 -12.02 -0.17
N LEU A 336 -14.65 -11.52 0.40
CA LEU A 336 -14.24 -10.11 0.28
C LEU A 336 -13.51 -9.82 -1.02
N ASN A 337 -12.71 -10.76 -1.52
CA ASN A 337 -11.76 -10.47 -2.59
C ASN A 337 -11.82 -11.44 -3.79
N GLY A 338 -12.69 -12.46 -3.76
CA GLY A 338 -12.89 -13.42 -4.84
C GLY A 338 -11.73 -14.39 -5.07
N GLN A 339 -10.71 -14.42 -4.20
CA GLN A 339 -9.56 -15.30 -4.32
C GLN A 339 -9.99 -16.77 -4.17
N ALA A 340 -9.75 -17.59 -5.20
CA ALA A 340 -10.27 -18.97 -5.22
C ALA A 340 -9.45 -19.96 -4.40
N GLN A 341 -8.13 -19.73 -4.27
CA GLN A 341 -7.19 -20.58 -3.53
C GLN A 341 -6.32 -19.73 -2.61
N MET A 342 -5.92 -20.30 -1.48
CA MET A 342 -4.95 -19.68 -0.60
C MET A 342 -3.58 -19.63 -1.27
N LYS A 343 -2.82 -18.55 -1.05
CA LYS A 343 -1.41 -18.50 -1.45
C LYS A 343 -0.63 -19.60 -0.74
N GLU A 344 0.36 -20.16 -1.42
CA GLU A 344 1.30 -21.12 -0.85
C GLU A 344 1.90 -20.60 0.46
N ARG A 345 2.11 -21.51 1.43
CA ARG A 345 2.59 -21.14 2.76
C ARG A 345 3.88 -20.33 2.70
N TRP A 346 4.84 -20.77 1.89
CA TRP A 346 6.12 -20.07 1.78
C TRP A 346 5.97 -18.61 1.31
N LYS A 347 5.01 -18.30 0.40
CA LYS A 347 4.72 -16.91 -0.03
C LYS A 347 4.17 -16.07 1.13
N ARG A 348 3.23 -16.63 1.89
CA ARG A 348 2.64 -15.97 3.05
C ARG A 348 3.70 -15.72 4.13
N MET A 349 4.53 -16.71 4.41
CA MET A 349 5.56 -16.64 5.47
C MET A 349 6.76 -15.77 5.06
N THR A 350 7.13 -15.73 3.77
CA THR A 350 8.09 -14.73 3.25
C THR A 350 7.58 -13.31 3.48
N SER A 351 6.30 -13.05 3.21
CA SER A 351 5.68 -11.74 3.47
C SER A 351 5.63 -11.41 4.97
N LEU A 352 5.42 -12.41 5.84
CA LEU A 352 5.49 -12.22 7.28
C LEU A 352 6.88 -11.77 7.72
N VAL A 353 7.96 -12.39 7.21
CA VAL A 353 9.34 -11.97 7.57
C VAL A 353 9.60 -10.54 7.14
N ASP A 354 9.18 -10.14 5.94
CA ASP A 354 9.29 -8.75 5.49
C ASP A 354 8.49 -7.78 6.38
N GLN A 355 7.30 -8.17 6.81
CA GLN A 355 6.48 -7.37 7.72
C GLN A 355 7.10 -7.22 9.12
N GLN A 356 7.69 -8.28 9.67
CA GLN A 356 8.20 -8.31 11.04
C GLN A 356 9.65 -7.81 11.14
N LEU A 357 10.51 -8.19 10.19
CA LEU A 357 11.95 -7.91 10.17
C LEU A 357 12.40 -7.31 8.83
N GLY A 358 11.57 -6.44 8.24
CA GLY A 358 11.74 -5.96 6.86
C GLY A 358 13.03 -5.19 6.62
N ASP A 359 13.49 -4.40 7.58
CA ASP A 359 14.79 -3.72 7.45
C ASP A 359 15.97 -4.72 7.49
N ALA A 360 15.86 -5.80 8.25
CA ALA A 360 16.87 -6.86 8.27
C ALA A 360 16.90 -7.64 6.94
N LEU A 361 15.72 -8.09 6.46
CA LEU A 361 15.59 -8.76 5.16
C LEU A 361 15.96 -7.82 4.00
N GLY A 362 15.59 -6.53 4.13
CA GLY A 362 15.87 -5.49 3.15
C GLY A 362 17.35 -5.27 2.87
N GLN A 363 18.24 -5.43 3.87
CA GLN A 363 19.69 -5.32 3.68
C GLN A 363 20.19 -6.38 2.69
N PHE A 364 19.77 -7.64 2.84
CA PHE A 364 20.12 -8.70 1.90
C PHE A 364 19.51 -8.48 0.51
N TYR A 365 18.26 -7.96 0.45
CA TYR A 365 17.60 -7.64 -0.80
C TYR A 365 18.35 -6.57 -1.59
N ILE A 366 18.72 -5.46 -0.94
CA ILE A 366 19.45 -4.36 -1.58
C ILE A 366 20.81 -4.82 -2.09
N GLN A 367 21.57 -5.55 -1.27
CA GLN A 367 22.89 -6.06 -1.66
C GLN A 367 22.83 -6.91 -2.94
N LYS A 368 21.73 -7.63 -3.15
CA LYS A 368 21.62 -8.58 -4.26
C LYS A 368 20.90 -8.03 -5.48
N TYR A 369 19.94 -7.10 -5.32
CA TYR A 369 19.00 -6.75 -6.37
C TYR A 369 18.88 -5.25 -6.68
N PHE A 370 19.61 -4.39 -6.00
CA PHE A 370 19.53 -2.94 -6.25
C PHE A 370 20.92 -2.31 -6.47
N PRO A 371 21.36 -2.19 -7.74
CA PRO A 371 22.65 -1.58 -8.07
C PRO A 371 22.70 -0.08 -7.73
N PRO A 372 23.86 0.44 -7.26
CA PRO A 372 24.02 1.86 -6.92
C PRO A 372 23.71 2.81 -8.09
N GLU A 373 23.98 2.40 -9.33
CA GLU A 373 23.75 3.20 -10.55
C GLU A 373 22.26 3.48 -10.75
N THR A 374 21.38 2.54 -10.37
CA THR A 374 19.93 2.73 -10.43
C THR A 374 19.52 3.91 -9.54
N LYS A 375 20.05 3.98 -8.32
CA LYS A 375 19.76 5.08 -7.39
C LYS A 375 20.15 6.45 -7.96
N GLN A 376 21.31 6.54 -8.61
CA GLN A 376 21.79 7.78 -9.23
C GLN A 376 20.86 8.23 -10.37
N ARG A 377 20.53 7.36 -11.31
CA ARG A 377 19.66 7.69 -12.45
C ARG A 377 18.24 8.09 -12.02
N ILE A 378 17.70 7.42 -11.01
CA ILE A 378 16.40 7.80 -10.45
C ILE A 378 16.46 9.18 -9.79
N ASN A 379 17.54 9.52 -9.07
CA ASN A 379 17.72 10.86 -8.52
C ASN A 379 17.72 11.95 -9.61
N GLU A 380 18.37 11.72 -10.75
CA GLU A 380 18.38 12.64 -11.90
C GLU A 380 16.95 12.84 -12.44
N LEU A 381 16.18 11.75 -12.58
CA LEU A 381 14.80 11.79 -13.06
C LEU A 381 13.90 12.56 -12.08
N VAL A 382 14.02 12.29 -10.78
CA VAL A 382 13.30 13.02 -9.72
C VAL A 382 13.65 14.52 -9.75
N TYR A 383 14.93 14.87 -9.91
CA TYR A 383 15.36 16.26 -10.01
C TYR A 383 14.72 16.98 -11.20
N ASN A 384 14.70 16.34 -12.38
CA ASN A 384 14.10 16.90 -13.58
C ASN A 384 12.59 17.13 -13.43
N ILE A 385 11.90 16.20 -12.78
CA ILE A 385 10.45 16.31 -12.53
C ILE A 385 10.17 17.43 -11.52
N ILE A 386 10.91 17.51 -10.40
CA ILE A 386 10.77 18.61 -9.42
C ILE A 386 11.04 19.97 -10.05
N SER A 387 12.12 20.09 -10.86
CA SER A 387 12.44 21.33 -11.57
C SER A 387 11.31 21.76 -12.51
N THR A 388 10.75 20.79 -13.25
CA THR A 388 9.63 21.04 -14.17
C THR A 388 8.35 21.43 -13.41
N TYR A 389 8.11 20.80 -12.28
CA TYR A 389 6.97 21.17 -11.42
C TYR A 389 7.10 22.62 -10.94
N GLY A 390 8.29 23.03 -10.53
CA GLY A 390 8.56 24.41 -10.11
C GLY A 390 8.28 25.44 -11.22
N GLU A 391 8.68 25.15 -12.46
CA GLU A 391 8.38 26.04 -13.61
C GLU A 391 6.86 26.14 -13.87
N ARG A 392 6.14 25.00 -13.79
CA ARG A 392 4.68 24.99 -13.95
C ARG A 392 3.97 25.76 -12.82
N LEU A 393 4.44 25.66 -11.58
CA LEU A 393 3.92 26.45 -10.47
C LEU A 393 4.11 27.96 -10.70
N GLN A 394 5.27 28.37 -11.22
CA GLN A 394 5.54 29.78 -11.57
C GLN A 394 4.59 30.28 -12.65
N GLN A 395 4.30 29.46 -13.65
CA GLN A 395 3.44 29.78 -14.78
C GLN A 395 1.94 29.59 -14.49
N ASN A 396 1.59 29.05 -13.32
CA ASN A 396 0.20 28.76 -12.95
C ASN A 396 -0.63 30.06 -12.97
N ASP A 397 -1.77 30.06 -13.67
CA ASP A 397 -2.58 31.24 -13.97
C ASP A 397 -3.64 31.59 -12.92
N TRP A 398 -3.92 30.64 -12.02
CA TRP A 398 -5.00 30.79 -11.03
C TRP A 398 -4.52 31.05 -9.60
N MET A 399 -3.24 30.80 -9.30
CA MET A 399 -2.66 31.07 -7.98
C MET A 399 -2.15 32.52 -7.91
N SER A 400 -2.29 33.14 -6.75
CA SER A 400 -1.62 34.40 -6.44
C SER A 400 -0.11 34.22 -6.32
N ASP A 401 0.65 35.28 -6.59
CA ASP A 401 2.12 35.22 -6.50
C ASP A 401 2.61 34.85 -5.11
N SER A 402 1.89 35.31 -4.05
CA SER A 402 2.23 34.92 -2.67
C SER A 402 2.10 33.42 -2.44
N THR A 403 1.02 32.80 -2.93
CA THR A 403 0.83 31.34 -2.80
C THR A 403 1.84 30.57 -3.66
N LYS A 404 2.14 31.05 -4.89
CA LYS A 404 3.18 30.46 -5.75
C LYS A 404 4.54 30.42 -5.05
N GLN A 405 4.97 31.53 -4.42
CA GLN A 405 6.26 31.55 -3.71
C GLN A 405 6.31 30.54 -2.57
N LYS A 406 5.26 30.43 -1.78
CA LYS A 406 5.17 29.43 -0.70
C LYS A 406 5.14 27.99 -1.25
N ALA A 407 4.43 27.77 -2.36
CA ALA A 407 4.39 26.47 -3.03
C ALA A 407 5.79 26.05 -3.55
N LEU A 408 6.55 27.02 -4.12
CA LEU A 408 7.94 26.76 -4.53
C LEU A 408 8.85 26.44 -3.34
N VAL A 409 8.70 27.15 -2.21
CA VAL A 409 9.44 26.85 -0.98
C VAL A 409 9.14 25.41 -0.54
N LYS A 410 7.87 25.02 -0.51
CA LYS A 410 7.47 23.66 -0.15
C LYS A 410 8.01 22.62 -1.12
N LEU A 411 7.92 22.86 -2.43
CA LEU A 411 8.42 21.94 -3.46
C LEU A 411 9.93 21.71 -3.34
N HIS A 412 10.70 22.79 -3.12
CA HIS A 412 12.16 22.69 -2.99
C HIS A 412 12.59 22.05 -1.66
N ALA A 413 11.74 22.12 -0.63
CA ALA A 413 11.97 21.48 0.67
C ALA A 413 11.65 19.96 0.66
N ILE A 414 11.06 19.42 -0.42
CA ILE A 414 10.76 17.99 -0.51
C ILE A 414 12.05 17.17 -0.38
N VAL A 415 12.11 16.32 0.64
CA VAL A 415 13.19 15.35 0.84
C VAL A 415 12.94 14.11 -0.03
N LYS A 416 13.95 13.68 -0.77
CA LYS A 416 13.90 12.54 -1.68
C LYS A 416 14.52 11.31 -1.03
N LYS A 417 13.75 10.25 -0.85
CA LYS A 417 14.20 8.98 -0.31
C LYS A 417 14.10 7.90 -1.39
N ILE A 418 15.25 7.42 -1.88
CA ILE A 418 15.36 6.52 -3.03
C ILE A 418 16.03 5.22 -2.62
N GLY A 419 15.34 4.10 -2.87
CA GLY A 419 15.83 2.73 -2.76
C GLY A 419 15.73 2.15 -1.36
N TYR A 420 16.46 2.72 -0.39
CA TYR A 420 16.57 2.17 0.96
C TYR A 420 17.02 3.21 1.98
N PRO A 421 16.77 2.99 3.30
CA PRO A 421 17.14 3.90 4.37
C PRO A 421 18.66 3.97 4.56
N ALA A 422 19.16 5.16 4.95
CA ALA A 422 20.56 5.33 5.31
C ALA A 422 20.89 4.68 6.68
N LYS A 423 19.89 4.58 7.56
CA LYS A 423 20.00 3.96 8.88
C LYS A 423 18.96 2.84 8.98
N TRP A 424 19.42 1.64 9.27
CA TRP A 424 18.60 0.46 9.46
C TRP A 424 18.04 0.38 10.88
N LYS A 425 16.83 -0.18 11.02
CA LYS A 425 16.25 -0.50 12.33
C LYS A 425 17.06 -1.61 13.01
N ASP A 426 17.27 -1.47 14.31
CA ASP A 426 17.99 -2.45 15.13
C ASP A 426 17.02 -3.47 15.73
N TYR A 427 17.33 -4.75 15.54
CA TYR A 427 16.60 -5.89 16.08
C TYR A 427 17.42 -6.69 17.10
N SER A 428 18.63 -6.26 17.45
CA SER A 428 19.56 -7.03 18.30
C SER A 428 19.03 -7.34 19.70
N SER A 429 18.08 -6.55 20.19
CA SER A 429 17.51 -6.70 21.55
C SER A 429 16.43 -7.77 21.68
N ILE A 430 15.96 -8.38 20.57
CA ILE A 430 14.96 -9.45 20.61
C ILE A 430 15.57 -10.83 20.40
N ASN A 431 14.92 -11.81 21.01
CA ASN A 431 15.30 -13.22 20.84
C ASN A 431 14.26 -13.89 19.90
N ILE A 432 14.70 -14.29 18.72
CA ILE A 432 13.91 -15.08 17.77
C ILE A 432 14.27 -16.53 17.92
N VAL A 433 13.27 -17.40 18.04
CA VAL A 433 13.41 -18.85 18.25
C VAL A 433 12.85 -19.65 17.07
N ARG A 434 13.37 -20.85 16.83
CA ARG A 434 12.99 -21.66 15.66
C ARG A 434 11.66 -22.41 15.79
N ASP A 435 11.12 -22.52 16.98
CA ASP A 435 10.02 -23.44 17.29
C ASP A 435 8.71 -22.74 17.69
N ASP A 436 8.68 -21.39 17.74
CA ASP A 436 7.48 -20.65 18.13
C ASP A 436 7.27 -19.36 17.33
N ILE A 437 6.45 -19.46 16.28
CA ILE A 437 6.10 -18.33 15.42
C ILE A 437 5.33 -17.24 16.17
N ILE A 438 4.40 -17.61 17.06
CA ILE A 438 3.58 -16.63 17.82
C ILE A 438 4.47 -15.86 18.80
N ALA A 439 5.37 -16.55 19.51
CA ALA A 439 6.34 -15.88 20.38
C ALA A 439 7.24 -14.91 19.59
N ASN A 440 7.67 -15.29 18.39
CA ASN A 440 8.47 -14.42 17.52
C ASN A 440 7.69 -13.18 17.04
N ILE A 441 6.43 -13.33 16.64
CA ILE A 441 5.56 -12.21 16.24
C ILE A 441 5.36 -11.27 17.43
N LYS A 442 5.07 -11.80 18.62
CA LYS A 442 4.93 -10.99 19.84
C LYS A 442 6.23 -10.26 20.21
N ALA A 443 7.38 -10.90 20.06
CA ALA A 443 8.68 -10.28 20.33
C ALA A 443 8.96 -9.09 19.40
N THR A 444 8.74 -9.24 18.10
CA THR A 444 8.93 -8.18 17.11
C THR A 444 7.92 -7.04 17.29
N SER A 445 6.65 -7.36 17.56
CA SER A 445 5.58 -6.40 17.84
C SER A 445 5.88 -5.59 19.11
N ASN A 446 6.31 -6.24 20.18
CA ASN A 446 6.68 -5.58 21.43
C ASN A 446 7.89 -4.65 21.27
N LEU A 447 8.90 -5.05 20.47
CA LEU A 447 10.03 -4.18 20.12
C LEU A 447 9.55 -2.90 19.43
N ARG A 448 8.67 -3.03 18.42
CA ARG A 448 8.10 -1.89 17.70
C ARG A 448 7.32 -1.00 18.65
N TYR A 449 6.41 -1.59 19.42
CA TYR A 449 5.61 -0.86 20.41
C TYR A 449 6.45 -0.07 21.40
N LYS A 450 7.47 -0.68 22.00
CA LYS A 450 8.38 -0.01 22.94
C LYS A 450 9.14 1.13 22.30
N ARG A 451 9.61 0.95 21.06
CA ARG A 451 10.27 2.02 20.32
C ARG A 451 9.32 3.20 20.12
N ASP A 452 8.10 2.93 19.68
CA ASP A 452 7.10 3.94 19.34
C ASP A 452 6.67 4.71 20.61
N ILE A 453 6.34 4.01 21.71
CA ILE A 453 6.04 4.64 23.01
C ILE A 453 7.21 5.50 23.52
N ASN A 454 8.43 5.00 23.40
CA ASN A 454 9.62 5.73 23.83
C ASN A 454 9.90 6.98 22.98
N ASN A 455 9.31 7.10 21.80
CA ASN A 455 9.46 8.27 20.94
C ASN A 455 8.52 9.42 21.31
N ILE A 456 7.41 9.17 22.00
CA ILE A 456 6.44 10.22 22.37
C ILE A 456 7.14 11.39 23.06
N GLY A 457 6.89 12.61 22.55
CA GLY A 457 7.48 13.85 23.04
C GLY A 457 8.93 14.10 22.58
N LYS A 458 9.55 13.17 21.85
CA LYS A 458 10.90 13.34 21.29
C LYS A 458 10.84 13.93 19.87
N PRO A 459 11.98 14.50 19.40
CA PRO A 459 12.11 14.94 18.01
C PRO A 459 11.86 13.80 17.03
N VAL A 460 11.13 14.12 15.94
CA VAL A 460 10.83 13.16 14.86
C VAL A 460 12.08 12.80 14.07
N ASP A 461 12.35 11.52 13.90
CA ASP A 461 13.37 11.04 12.97
C ASP A 461 12.83 11.08 11.52
N ARG A 462 13.06 12.18 10.83
CA ARG A 462 12.62 12.37 9.44
C ARG A 462 13.34 11.46 8.44
N SER A 463 14.36 10.71 8.85
CA SER A 463 15.04 9.71 8.02
C SER A 463 14.30 8.36 8.00
N GLU A 464 13.36 8.11 8.91
CA GLU A 464 12.62 6.86 9.01
C GLU A 464 11.79 6.57 7.76
N TRP A 465 11.73 5.29 7.38
CA TRP A 465 10.92 4.78 6.27
C TRP A 465 9.76 3.95 6.81
N PHE A 466 8.57 4.13 6.20
CA PHE A 466 7.37 3.35 6.54
C PHE A 466 7.19 2.11 5.67
N MET A 467 7.92 2.04 4.55
CA MET A 467 7.95 0.87 3.66
C MET A 467 9.33 0.24 3.66
N THR A 468 9.36 -1.09 3.56
CA THR A 468 10.60 -1.87 3.45
C THR A 468 11.18 -1.80 2.03
N PRO A 469 12.49 -2.02 1.83
CA PRO A 469 13.09 -1.95 0.50
C PRO A 469 12.47 -2.86 -0.57
N PRO A 470 11.98 -4.10 -0.28
CA PRO A 470 11.32 -4.94 -1.27
C PRO A 470 9.89 -4.52 -1.67
N THR A 471 9.32 -3.51 -1.01
CA THR A 471 7.93 -3.06 -1.24
C THR A 471 7.73 -2.53 -2.66
N ILE A 472 6.64 -2.96 -3.32
CA ILE A 472 6.24 -2.49 -4.65
C ILE A 472 5.20 -1.38 -4.48
N ASN A 473 5.67 -0.23 -4.07
CA ASN A 473 4.87 0.99 -3.89
C ASN A 473 5.78 2.20 -3.74
N ALA A 474 5.17 3.40 -3.66
CA ALA A 474 5.79 4.67 -3.30
C ALA A 474 4.84 5.43 -2.37
N TYR A 475 5.29 6.50 -1.73
CA TYR A 475 4.42 7.37 -0.92
C TYR A 475 5.02 8.76 -0.70
N TYR A 476 4.13 9.73 -0.55
CA TYR A 476 4.42 11.04 0.02
C TYR A 476 4.05 11.06 1.50
N GLU A 477 4.93 11.62 2.34
CA GLU A 477 4.67 11.79 3.78
C GLU A 477 4.51 13.28 4.10
N PRO A 478 3.27 13.74 4.39
CA PRO A 478 2.99 15.17 4.55
C PRO A 478 3.68 15.80 5.76
N THR A 479 3.78 15.12 6.90
CA THR A 479 4.40 15.65 8.11
C THR A 479 5.91 15.75 8.01
N ALA A 480 6.53 14.99 7.11
CA ALA A 480 7.97 15.06 6.83
C ALA A 480 8.30 15.76 5.51
N ASN A 481 7.31 16.14 4.70
CA ASN A 481 7.44 16.70 3.37
C ASN A 481 8.48 15.92 2.53
N ASN A 482 8.27 14.61 2.40
CA ASN A 482 9.19 13.75 1.65
C ASN A 482 8.46 12.79 0.71
N ILE A 483 9.15 12.39 -0.37
CA ILE A 483 8.74 11.35 -1.32
C ILE A 483 9.64 10.14 -1.16
N ASN A 484 9.05 8.95 -1.21
CA ASN A 484 9.72 7.69 -0.87
C ASN A 484 9.49 6.65 -1.96
N PHE A 485 10.59 6.14 -2.52
CA PHE A 485 10.57 5.11 -3.56
C PHE A 485 11.42 3.91 -3.13
N PRO A 486 10.83 2.87 -2.52
CA PRO A 486 11.54 1.63 -2.21
C PRO A 486 12.18 0.99 -3.45
N ALA A 487 13.29 0.27 -3.26
CA ALA A 487 13.99 -0.39 -4.36
C ALA A 487 13.09 -1.36 -5.14
N GLY A 488 12.09 -1.93 -4.48
CA GLY A 488 11.17 -2.89 -5.06
C GLY A 488 10.43 -2.37 -6.29
N ILE A 489 9.98 -1.10 -6.29
CA ILE A 489 9.26 -0.52 -7.44
C ILE A 489 10.20 -0.02 -8.54
N LEU A 490 11.48 0.22 -8.26
CA LEU A 490 12.46 0.77 -9.20
C LEU A 490 13.01 -0.29 -10.16
N GLN A 491 12.13 -1.06 -10.80
CA GLN A 491 12.40 -2.19 -11.67
C GLN A 491 11.31 -2.30 -12.75
N PRO A 492 11.53 -3.07 -13.85
CA PRO A 492 10.47 -3.33 -14.81
C PRO A 492 9.18 -3.90 -14.16
N PRO A 493 7.99 -3.44 -14.57
CA PRO A 493 7.74 -2.55 -15.71
C PRO A 493 7.71 -1.04 -15.38
N PHE A 494 8.10 -0.64 -14.15
CA PHE A 494 8.08 0.78 -13.74
C PHE A 494 9.36 1.52 -14.15
N TYR A 495 10.50 0.86 -14.09
CA TYR A 495 11.79 1.44 -14.47
C TYR A 495 12.65 0.45 -15.23
N PHE A 496 13.21 0.90 -16.36
CA PHE A 496 14.12 0.13 -17.21
C PHE A 496 15.46 0.83 -17.29
N VAL A 497 16.53 0.18 -16.84
CA VAL A 497 17.90 0.75 -16.86
C VAL A 497 18.33 1.12 -18.28
N SER A 498 17.98 0.32 -19.28
CA SER A 498 18.24 0.55 -20.70
C SER A 498 17.02 1.08 -21.48
N GLY A 499 15.94 1.46 -20.79
CA GLY A 499 14.76 2.02 -21.42
C GLY A 499 15.00 3.44 -21.93
N ASP A 500 14.30 3.80 -23.01
CA ASP A 500 14.31 5.16 -23.52
C ASP A 500 13.58 6.13 -22.57
N ASP A 501 13.83 7.44 -22.74
CA ASP A 501 13.24 8.46 -21.86
C ASP A 501 11.71 8.42 -21.86
N ALA A 502 11.08 8.24 -23.02
CA ALA A 502 9.63 8.17 -23.15
C ALA A 502 9.04 7.08 -22.22
N VAL A 503 9.67 5.90 -22.22
CA VAL A 503 9.24 4.77 -21.39
C VAL A 503 9.43 5.08 -19.91
N ASN A 504 10.62 5.54 -19.49
CA ASN A 504 10.91 5.77 -18.09
C ASN A 504 10.14 6.98 -17.50
N TYR A 505 9.95 8.05 -18.27
CA TYR A 505 9.12 9.19 -17.83
C TYR A 505 7.62 8.82 -17.84
N GLY A 506 7.15 8.00 -18.79
CA GLY A 506 5.76 7.53 -18.81
C GLY A 506 5.45 6.59 -17.66
N ALA A 507 6.38 5.73 -17.25
CA ALA A 507 6.20 4.77 -16.17
C ALA A 507 6.57 5.39 -14.80
N ILE A 508 7.82 5.21 -14.34
CA ILE A 508 8.23 5.67 -13.00
C ILE A 508 8.18 7.20 -12.88
N GLY A 509 8.38 7.93 -13.97
CA GLY A 509 8.27 9.38 -13.97
C GLY A 509 6.88 9.87 -13.62
N MET A 510 5.82 9.21 -14.15
CA MET A 510 4.44 9.47 -13.75
C MET A 510 4.22 9.20 -12.25
N VAL A 511 4.75 8.10 -11.71
CA VAL A 511 4.65 7.78 -10.27
C VAL A 511 5.38 8.84 -9.44
N ILE A 512 6.57 9.28 -9.86
CA ILE A 512 7.31 10.35 -9.16
C ILE A 512 6.49 11.67 -9.16
N GLY A 513 5.93 12.04 -10.30
CA GLY A 513 5.05 13.21 -10.40
C GLY A 513 3.80 13.09 -9.53
N HIS A 514 3.22 11.89 -9.44
CA HIS A 514 2.09 11.57 -8.57
C HIS A 514 2.44 11.80 -7.09
N GLU A 515 3.56 11.26 -6.60
CA GLU A 515 3.98 11.44 -5.20
C GLU A 515 4.30 12.91 -4.88
N ILE A 516 4.92 13.64 -5.79
CA ILE A 516 5.15 15.07 -5.61
C ILE A 516 3.82 15.83 -5.55
N THR A 517 2.85 15.44 -6.38
CA THR A 517 1.54 16.10 -6.42
C THR A 517 0.73 15.87 -5.14
N HIS A 518 0.94 14.77 -4.42
CA HIS A 518 0.36 14.60 -3.09
C HIS A 518 0.76 15.70 -2.10
N GLY A 519 1.90 16.35 -2.29
CA GLY A 519 2.24 17.57 -1.53
C GLY A 519 1.30 18.74 -1.78
N PHE A 520 0.52 18.70 -2.85
CA PHE A 520 -0.31 19.80 -3.35
C PHE A 520 -1.76 19.38 -3.68
N ASP A 521 -2.17 18.15 -3.36
CA ASP A 521 -3.55 17.68 -3.49
C ASP A 521 -4.48 18.29 -2.42
N ASP A 522 -5.71 17.83 -2.29
CA ASP A 522 -6.71 18.32 -1.36
C ASP A 522 -6.27 18.26 0.11
N GLN A 523 -5.51 17.24 0.49
CA GLN A 523 -4.98 17.04 1.84
C GLN A 523 -3.57 17.63 1.99
N GLY A 524 -2.63 17.27 1.12
CA GLY A 524 -1.24 17.68 1.23
C GLY A 524 -1.04 19.19 1.15
N ARG A 525 -1.88 19.93 0.36
CA ARG A 525 -1.85 21.39 0.34
C ARG A 525 -2.09 22.05 1.71
N GLN A 526 -2.64 21.32 2.66
CA GLN A 526 -2.93 21.82 4.01
C GLN A 526 -1.71 21.77 4.94
N TYR A 527 -0.62 21.10 4.50
CA TYR A 527 0.64 21.05 5.21
C TYR A 527 1.65 22.03 4.58
N ASP A 528 2.35 22.79 5.42
CA ASP A 528 3.38 23.74 4.98
C ASP A 528 4.70 23.04 4.56
N ALA A 529 5.74 23.81 4.22
CA ALA A 529 7.03 23.30 3.81
C ALA A 529 7.75 22.49 4.91
N ASP A 530 7.47 22.76 6.16
CA ASP A 530 8.03 22.08 7.32
C ASP A 530 7.22 20.83 7.70
N GLY A 531 6.09 20.58 7.03
CA GLY A 531 5.18 19.46 7.28
C GLY A 531 4.16 19.73 8.39
N ASN A 532 3.91 20.97 8.76
CA ASN A 532 2.90 21.32 9.74
C ASN A 532 1.54 21.54 9.08
N LEU A 533 0.48 20.93 9.63
CA LEU A 533 -0.92 21.19 9.27
C LEU A 533 -1.27 22.63 9.60
N LYS A 534 -1.18 23.49 8.60
CA LYS A 534 -1.32 24.93 8.72
C LYS A 534 -1.80 25.54 7.43
N GLU A 535 -2.84 26.36 7.48
CA GLU A 535 -3.26 27.12 6.29
C GLU A 535 -2.18 28.13 5.88
N TRP A 536 -1.61 27.94 4.71
CA TRP A 536 -0.56 28.80 4.15
C TRP A 536 -0.95 29.41 2.81
N TRP A 537 -2.08 28.99 2.25
CA TRP A 537 -2.68 29.55 1.05
C TRP A 537 -3.46 30.82 1.36
N SER A 538 -3.66 31.67 0.37
CA SER A 538 -4.67 32.72 0.49
C SER A 538 -6.08 32.08 0.49
N SER A 539 -7.02 32.69 1.20
CA SER A 539 -8.41 32.21 1.22
C SER A 539 -9.04 32.13 -0.17
N GLU A 540 -8.66 33.07 -1.05
CA GLU A 540 -9.15 33.09 -2.43
C GLU A 540 -8.53 31.95 -3.28
N ASP A 541 -7.24 31.67 -3.12
CA ASP A 541 -6.60 30.55 -3.82
C ASP A 541 -7.14 29.19 -3.33
N ALA A 542 -7.40 29.06 -2.04
CA ALA A 542 -8.07 27.87 -1.49
C ALA A 542 -9.46 27.65 -2.12
N LYS A 543 -10.25 28.73 -2.34
CA LYS A 543 -11.54 28.66 -3.05
C LYS A 543 -11.36 28.30 -4.51
N ARG A 544 -10.36 28.88 -5.19
CA ARG A 544 -10.04 28.56 -6.59
C ARG A 544 -9.63 27.11 -6.77
N PHE A 545 -8.80 26.59 -5.85
CA PHE A 545 -8.45 25.17 -5.81
C PHE A 545 -9.69 24.29 -5.68
N LYS A 546 -10.55 24.54 -4.69
CA LYS A 546 -11.79 23.77 -4.48
C LYS A 546 -12.68 23.72 -5.72
N ARG A 547 -12.83 24.85 -6.44
CA ARG A 547 -13.60 24.87 -7.71
C ARG A 547 -12.98 23.99 -8.79
N ARG A 548 -11.66 23.88 -8.86
CA ARG A 548 -10.94 23.02 -9.82
C ARG A 548 -11.01 21.54 -9.40
N ALA A 549 -10.83 21.28 -8.13
CA ALA A 549 -10.94 19.96 -7.54
C ALA A 549 -12.36 19.38 -7.70
N GLN A 550 -13.41 20.24 -7.59
CA GLN A 550 -14.79 19.80 -7.86
C GLN A 550 -14.94 19.21 -9.26
N LYS A 551 -14.23 19.72 -10.27
CA LYS A 551 -14.28 19.14 -11.61
C LYS A 551 -13.72 17.71 -11.65
N ILE A 552 -12.73 17.39 -10.81
CA ILE A 552 -12.24 16.01 -10.66
C ILE A 552 -13.30 15.15 -9.99
N ILE A 553 -13.89 15.62 -8.89
CA ILE A 553 -14.96 14.89 -8.20
C ILE A 553 -16.08 14.55 -9.18
N ASP A 554 -16.62 15.57 -9.89
CA ASP A 554 -17.70 15.41 -10.86
C ASP A 554 -17.33 14.47 -12.02
N GLN A 555 -16.06 14.52 -12.48
CA GLN A 555 -15.56 13.63 -13.52
C GLN A 555 -15.59 12.17 -13.07
N TYR A 556 -15.07 11.89 -11.88
CA TYR A 556 -14.91 10.53 -11.42
C TYR A 556 -16.20 9.94 -10.85
N ASP A 557 -17.12 10.75 -10.31
CA ASP A 557 -18.49 10.33 -9.98
C ASP A 557 -19.26 9.83 -11.23
N GLY A 558 -18.95 10.37 -12.42
CA GLY A 558 -19.49 9.90 -13.68
C GLY A 558 -18.96 8.53 -14.14
N TYR A 559 -17.88 8.02 -13.55
CA TYR A 559 -17.25 6.79 -14.00
C TYR A 559 -17.78 5.55 -13.27
N ILE A 560 -18.11 4.53 -14.04
CA ILE A 560 -18.55 3.23 -13.53
C ILE A 560 -17.32 2.36 -13.27
N ALA A 561 -17.20 1.85 -12.03
CA ALA A 561 -16.15 0.90 -11.65
C ALA A 561 -16.52 -0.53 -12.09
N ILE A 562 -17.77 -0.95 -11.80
CA ILE A 562 -18.30 -2.28 -12.12
C ILE A 562 -19.83 -2.25 -12.09
N ASP A 563 -20.49 -2.86 -13.06
CA ASP A 563 -21.95 -2.91 -13.24
C ASP A 563 -22.58 -1.52 -13.13
N THR A 564 -23.31 -1.24 -12.06
CA THR A 564 -23.94 0.05 -11.77
C THR A 564 -23.22 0.80 -10.63
N LEU A 565 -22.10 0.27 -10.13
CA LEU A 565 -21.35 0.91 -9.05
C LEU A 565 -20.41 1.95 -9.62
N HIS A 566 -20.69 3.20 -9.33
CA HIS A 566 -19.83 4.34 -9.68
C HIS A 566 -18.66 4.47 -8.70
N LEU A 567 -17.60 5.13 -9.16
CA LEU A 567 -16.57 5.64 -8.26
C LEU A 567 -17.18 6.70 -7.34
N ASN A 568 -16.54 6.92 -6.21
CA ASN A 568 -16.84 8.05 -5.33
C ASN A 568 -15.74 9.10 -5.52
N GLY A 569 -16.06 10.19 -6.23
CA GLY A 569 -15.10 11.24 -6.57
C GLY A 569 -14.53 11.94 -5.34
N GLU A 570 -15.33 12.11 -4.26
CA GLU A 570 -14.84 12.67 -2.98
C GLU A 570 -13.85 11.73 -2.29
N LEU A 571 -14.13 10.43 -2.27
CA LEU A 571 -13.23 9.44 -1.69
C LEU A 571 -11.89 9.39 -2.44
N THR A 572 -11.94 9.51 -3.76
CA THR A 572 -10.78 9.34 -4.65
C THR A 572 -10.14 10.66 -5.09
N GLU A 573 -10.57 11.81 -4.56
CA GLU A 573 -10.16 13.15 -4.97
C GLU A 573 -8.63 13.33 -5.01
N GLY A 574 -7.93 13.07 -3.92
CA GLY A 574 -6.49 13.28 -3.80
C GLY A 574 -5.71 12.42 -4.77
N GLU A 575 -6.05 11.14 -4.88
CA GLU A 575 -5.42 10.20 -5.81
C GLU A 575 -5.64 10.62 -7.27
N ASN A 576 -6.85 11.09 -7.59
CA ASN A 576 -7.16 11.55 -8.94
C ASN A 576 -6.45 12.87 -9.29
N ILE A 577 -6.28 13.78 -8.32
CA ILE A 577 -5.45 14.98 -8.47
C ILE A 577 -4.00 14.58 -8.70
N ALA A 578 -3.49 13.62 -7.92
CA ALA A 578 -2.12 13.15 -8.03
C ALA A 578 -1.85 12.44 -9.37
N ASP A 579 -2.76 11.60 -9.86
CA ASP A 579 -2.65 10.97 -11.18
C ASP A 579 -2.66 11.98 -12.32
N ASN A 580 -3.56 12.97 -12.28
CA ASN A 580 -3.62 14.03 -13.30
C ASN A 580 -2.35 14.90 -13.29
N GLY A 581 -1.91 15.34 -12.11
CA GLY A 581 -0.69 16.11 -11.94
C GLY A 581 0.55 15.31 -12.35
N GLY A 582 0.63 14.06 -11.90
CA GLY A 582 1.73 13.15 -12.20
C GLY A 582 1.95 12.95 -13.68
N LEU A 583 0.88 12.63 -14.43
CA LEU A 583 0.95 12.45 -15.88
C LEU A 583 1.38 13.75 -16.60
N ALA A 584 0.77 14.89 -16.25
CA ALA A 584 1.02 16.16 -16.89
C ALA A 584 2.46 16.67 -16.66
N ILE A 585 2.96 16.52 -15.44
CA ILE A 585 4.30 16.99 -15.05
C ILE A 585 5.39 16.07 -15.61
N ALA A 586 5.18 14.75 -15.55
CA ALA A 586 6.12 13.79 -16.14
C ALA A 586 6.22 13.99 -17.66
N TYR A 587 5.11 14.24 -18.34
CA TYR A 587 5.12 14.58 -19.78
C TYR A 587 5.89 15.88 -20.05
N ALA A 588 5.63 16.94 -19.29
CA ALA A 588 6.35 18.19 -19.45
C ALA A 588 7.87 18.05 -19.20
N ALA A 589 8.26 17.23 -18.23
CA ALA A 589 9.67 16.91 -17.97
C ALA A 589 10.27 16.07 -19.10
N PHE A 590 9.55 15.08 -19.62
CA PHE A 590 9.94 14.30 -20.78
C PHE A 590 10.21 15.18 -22.01
N LYS A 591 9.37 16.16 -22.30
CA LYS A 591 9.55 17.09 -23.43
C LYS A 591 10.81 17.93 -23.36
N LYS A 592 11.51 17.97 -22.23
CA LYS A 592 12.83 18.64 -22.10
C LYS A 592 13.99 17.74 -22.52
N THR A 593 13.81 16.43 -22.58
CA THR A 593 14.85 15.46 -22.99
C THR A 593 15.13 15.57 -24.50
N ALA A 594 16.24 14.99 -24.93
CA ALA A 594 16.57 14.91 -26.35
C ALA A 594 15.52 14.14 -27.15
N GLN A 595 15.07 13.00 -26.64
CA GLN A 595 14.02 12.19 -27.27
C GLN A 595 12.67 12.92 -27.29
N GLY A 596 12.29 13.59 -26.19
CA GLY A 596 11.04 14.34 -26.09
C GLY A 596 10.95 15.53 -27.06
N LYS A 597 12.08 16.11 -27.47
CA LYS A 597 12.17 17.15 -28.50
C LYS A 597 12.22 16.60 -29.92
N GLY A 598 12.54 15.30 -30.06
CA GLY A 598 12.65 14.63 -31.34
C GLY A 598 11.31 14.07 -31.85
N ASN A 599 11.36 13.54 -33.08
CA ASN A 599 10.20 12.90 -33.74
C ASN A 599 10.55 11.48 -34.23
N GLU A 600 11.70 10.94 -33.83
CA GLU A 600 12.13 9.61 -34.27
C GLU A 600 11.22 8.53 -33.71
N LYS A 601 10.67 7.71 -34.60
CA LYS A 601 9.78 6.62 -34.20
C LYS A 601 10.58 5.38 -33.80
N ILE A 602 10.19 4.77 -32.68
CA ILE A 602 10.68 3.47 -32.25
C ILE A 602 9.51 2.48 -32.33
N ASN A 603 9.69 1.39 -33.09
CA ASN A 603 8.64 0.40 -33.36
C ASN A 603 7.33 1.02 -33.92
N GLY A 604 7.45 2.04 -34.74
CA GLY A 604 6.32 2.71 -35.39
C GLY A 604 5.64 3.80 -34.56
N PHE A 605 5.96 3.97 -33.29
CA PHE A 605 5.37 4.96 -32.39
C PHE A 605 6.28 6.18 -32.19
N THR A 606 5.68 7.37 -32.17
CA THR A 606 6.37 8.62 -31.85
C THR A 606 6.83 8.61 -30.37
N PRO A 607 7.79 9.47 -29.98
CA PRO A 607 8.17 9.62 -28.58
C PRO A 607 7.00 9.91 -27.66
N ASP A 608 6.08 10.79 -28.06
CA ASP A 608 4.89 11.12 -27.28
C ASP A 608 3.95 9.92 -27.14
N GLN A 609 3.72 9.15 -28.21
CA GLN A 609 2.93 7.93 -28.13
C GLN A 609 3.56 6.90 -27.19
N ARG A 610 4.88 6.69 -27.25
CA ARG A 610 5.58 5.77 -26.36
C ARG A 610 5.46 6.17 -24.87
N PHE A 611 5.52 7.47 -24.58
CA PHE A 611 5.29 8.00 -23.23
C PHE A 611 3.91 7.56 -22.70
N PHE A 612 2.84 7.81 -23.45
CA PHE A 612 1.48 7.46 -23.03
C PHE A 612 1.25 5.95 -22.98
N LEU A 613 1.81 5.18 -23.93
CA LEU A 613 1.74 3.72 -23.89
C LEU A 613 2.35 3.15 -22.61
N SER A 614 3.54 3.63 -22.26
CA SER A 614 4.21 3.22 -21.02
C SER A 614 3.40 3.60 -19.78
N ALA A 615 2.88 4.85 -19.73
CA ALA A 615 2.02 5.31 -18.64
C ALA A 615 0.77 4.43 -18.46
N ALA A 616 0.17 3.95 -19.56
CA ALA A 616 -0.99 3.06 -19.49
C ALA A 616 -0.61 1.63 -19.08
N GLN A 617 0.57 1.14 -19.44
CA GLN A 617 0.99 -0.24 -19.15
C GLN A 617 1.35 -0.49 -17.68
N ILE A 618 1.78 0.52 -16.93
CA ILE A 618 1.99 0.34 -15.49
C ILE A 618 0.68 0.05 -14.75
N TRP A 619 -0.47 0.48 -15.28
CA TRP A 619 -1.81 0.21 -14.74
C TRP A 619 -2.47 -1.03 -15.34
N LYS A 620 -1.75 -1.81 -16.15
CA LYS A 620 -2.21 -3.10 -16.69
C LYS A 620 -2.53 -4.06 -15.55
N ILE A 621 -3.82 -4.26 -15.24
CA ILE A 621 -4.28 -5.13 -14.15
C ILE A 621 -5.70 -5.63 -14.41
N LYS A 622 -5.92 -6.91 -14.15
CA LYS A 622 -7.22 -7.57 -14.08
C LYS A 622 -7.57 -7.83 -12.63
N VAL A 623 -8.76 -7.45 -12.19
CA VAL A 623 -9.20 -7.52 -10.79
C VAL A 623 -10.45 -8.39 -10.72
N ARG A 624 -10.58 -9.26 -9.71
CA ARG A 624 -11.82 -10.01 -9.46
C ARG A 624 -12.93 -9.08 -9.02
N GLU A 625 -14.16 -9.40 -9.36
CA GLU A 625 -15.32 -8.54 -9.11
C GLU A 625 -15.48 -8.19 -7.64
N GLU A 626 -15.42 -9.17 -6.75
CA GLU A 626 -15.53 -8.97 -5.31
C GLU A 626 -14.45 -7.99 -4.80
N ARG A 627 -13.23 -8.17 -5.26
CA ARG A 627 -12.11 -7.27 -4.93
C ARG A 627 -12.36 -5.86 -5.45
N LEU A 628 -12.82 -5.72 -6.70
CA LEU A 628 -13.08 -4.42 -7.30
C LEU A 628 -14.20 -3.69 -6.55
N ARG A 629 -15.29 -4.37 -6.21
CA ARG A 629 -16.40 -3.79 -5.41
C ARG A 629 -15.92 -3.33 -4.04
N MET A 630 -15.14 -4.16 -3.35
CA MET A 630 -14.58 -3.81 -2.04
C MET A 630 -13.71 -2.56 -2.15
N LEU A 631 -12.78 -2.53 -3.11
CA LEU A 631 -11.90 -1.37 -3.31
C LEU A 631 -12.67 -0.10 -3.66
N THR A 632 -13.67 -0.18 -4.54
CA THR A 632 -14.51 0.98 -4.91
C THR A 632 -15.21 1.62 -3.70
N LEU A 633 -15.54 0.82 -2.69
CA LEU A 633 -16.25 1.30 -1.49
C LEU A 633 -15.32 1.78 -0.37
N THR A 634 -14.03 1.39 -0.40
CA THR A 634 -13.17 1.56 0.79
C THR A 634 -11.80 2.18 0.49
N ASN A 635 -11.38 2.19 -0.77
CA ASN A 635 -10.03 2.60 -1.17
C ASN A 635 -10.04 3.97 -1.84
N PRO A 636 -9.10 4.88 -1.52
CA PRO A 636 -9.02 6.19 -2.16
C PRO A 636 -8.54 6.15 -3.62
N HIS A 637 -8.05 5.00 -4.12
CA HIS A 637 -7.62 4.87 -5.51
C HIS A 637 -8.77 4.47 -6.42
N SER A 638 -8.89 5.16 -7.54
CA SER A 638 -9.85 4.83 -8.60
C SER A 638 -9.54 3.48 -9.26
N ALA A 639 -10.55 2.86 -9.89
CA ALA A 639 -10.36 1.63 -10.66
C ALA A 639 -9.31 1.82 -11.78
N PRO A 640 -8.50 0.81 -12.10
CA PRO A 640 -7.29 0.95 -12.96
C PRO A 640 -7.54 1.62 -14.31
N MET A 641 -8.65 1.30 -14.98
CA MET A 641 -9.03 1.93 -16.25
C MET A 641 -9.13 3.45 -16.12
N TRP A 642 -9.65 3.95 -15.01
CA TRP A 642 -9.88 5.36 -14.78
C TRP A 642 -8.63 6.11 -14.31
N ARG A 643 -7.62 5.40 -13.78
CA ARG A 643 -6.28 5.93 -13.53
C ARG A 643 -5.48 6.17 -14.82
N VAL A 644 -5.93 5.62 -15.96
CA VAL A 644 -5.38 5.87 -17.30
C VAL A 644 -6.24 6.85 -18.08
N ASN A 645 -7.52 6.49 -18.28
CA ASN A 645 -8.42 7.27 -19.15
C ASN A 645 -8.75 8.64 -18.54
N GLY A 646 -8.91 8.74 -17.23
CA GLY A 646 -9.20 9.99 -16.53
C GLY A 646 -8.13 11.07 -16.78
N PRO A 647 -6.86 10.84 -16.39
CA PRO A 647 -5.78 11.79 -16.62
C PRO A 647 -5.51 12.08 -18.10
N ALA A 648 -5.50 11.04 -18.97
CA ALA A 648 -5.26 11.22 -20.41
C ALA A 648 -6.32 12.12 -21.05
N SER A 649 -7.58 12.00 -20.64
CA SER A 649 -8.67 12.83 -21.16
C SER A 649 -8.63 14.31 -20.73
N ASN A 650 -7.75 14.66 -19.79
CA ASN A 650 -7.54 16.04 -19.35
C ASN A 650 -6.28 16.69 -19.96
N LEU A 651 -5.50 15.95 -20.78
CA LEU A 651 -4.21 16.41 -21.27
C LEU A 651 -4.24 16.65 -22.79
N PRO A 652 -4.17 17.91 -23.29
CA PRO A 652 -4.17 18.23 -24.74
C PRO A 652 -3.09 17.47 -25.53
N ALA A 653 -1.91 17.26 -24.94
CA ALA A 653 -0.84 16.50 -25.60
C ALA A 653 -1.23 15.05 -25.93
N PHE A 654 -2.13 14.43 -25.15
CA PHE A 654 -2.71 13.13 -25.49
C PHE A 654 -3.56 13.22 -26.76
N TYR A 655 -4.34 14.29 -26.92
CA TYR A 655 -5.15 14.51 -28.10
C TYR A 655 -4.29 14.66 -29.36
N GLU A 656 -3.20 15.41 -29.25
CA GLU A 656 -2.24 15.56 -30.36
C GLU A 656 -1.57 14.22 -30.70
N ALA A 657 -1.10 13.47 -29.71
CA ALA A 657 -0.41 12.21 -29.91
C ALA A 657 -1.27 11.13 -30.57
N PHE A 658 -2.57 11.11 -30.27
CA PHE A 658 -3.52 10.10 -30.77
C PHE A 658 -4.63 10.66 -31.67
N ASN A 659 -4.53 11.90 -32.08
CA ASN A 659 -5.50 12.57 -32.98
C ASN A 659 -6.94 12.49 -32.47
N VAL A 660 -7.14 12.80 -31.17
CA VAL A 660 -8.48 12.78 -30.52
C VAL A 660 -9.31 13.96 -31.03
N GLN A 661 -10.52 13.68 -31.48
CA GLN A 661 -11.46 14.65 -32.02
C GLN A 661 -12.59 14.97 -31.02
N PRO A 662 -13.30 16.11 -31.16
CA PRO A 662 -14.39 16.48 -30.24
C PRO A 662 -15.53 15.45 -30.14
N THR A 663 -15.66 14.55 -31.10
CA THR A 663 -16.67 13.48 -31.13
C THR A 663 -16.23 12.20 -30.45
N ASP A 664 -14.96 12.10 -30.03
CA ASP A 664 -14.42 10.89 -29.44
C ASP A 664 -14.69 10.83 -27.93
N SER A 665 -14.83 9.60 -27.39
CA SER A 665 -15.16 9.37 -25.96
C SER A 665 -14.05 9.84 -25.01
N MET A 666 -12.79 9.89 -25.47
CA MET A 666 -11.66 10.40 -24.66
C MET A 666 -11.55 11.92 -24.69
N TYR A 667 -12.36 12.62 -25.52
CA TYR A 667 -12.35 14.07 -25.57
C TYR A 667 -13.12 14.68 -24.41
N ARG A 668 -12.54 15.66 -23.76
CA ARG A 668 -13.20 16.54 -22.78
C ARG A 668 -13.05 17.99 -23.26
N PRO A 669 -14.17 18.74 -23.40
CA PRO A 669 -14.10 20.15 -23.75
C PRO A 669 -13.25 20.93 -22.72
N ASP A 670 -12.59 21.98 -23.15
CA ASP A 670 -11.67 22.77 -22.29
C ASP A 670 -12.33 23.25 -21.00
N SER A 671 -13.62 23.59 -21.05
CA SER A 671 -14.42 23.99 -19.87
C SER A 671 -14.54 22.88 -18.82
N LEU A 672 -14.45 21.61 -19.21
CA LEU A 672 -14.54 20.44 -18.34
C LEU A 672 -13.16 19.81 -18.00
N GLN A 673 -12.10 20.18 -18.72
CA GLN A 673 -10.77 19.70 -18.42
C GLN A 673 -10.32 20.15 -17.02
N VAL A 674 -9.64 19.25 -16.34
CA VAL A 674 -9.06 19.54 -15.04
C VAL A 674 -7.64 20.08 -15.23
N LYS A 675 -7.45 21.34 -14.90
CA LYS A 675 -6.16 22.07 -14.98
C LYS A 675 -5.84 22.62 -13.60
N ILE A 676 -5.18 21.80 -12.78
CA ILE A 676 -4.74 22.22 -11.43
C ILE A 676 -3.23 22.54 -11.48
N TRP A 677 -2.42 21.61 -11.99
CA TRP A 677 -0.96 21.69 -12.01
C TRP A 677 -0.40 21.67 -13.43
#